data_1cd1c3107572dbba65339530d97a2086
#
_entry.id   1cd1c3107572dbba65339530d97a2086
#
_cell.length_a   1.000
_cell.length_b   1.000
_cell.length_c   1.000
_cell.angle_alpha   90.00
_cell.angle_beta   90.00
_cell.angle_gamma   90.00
#
_symmetry.space_group_name_H-M   'P 1'
#
loop_
_entity.id
_entity.type
_entity.pdbx_description
1 polymer ?
#
loop_
_entity_poly.entity_id
_entity_poly.type
_entity_poly.pdbx_seq_one_letter_code
_entity_poly.pdbx_strand_id
1 'polypeptide(L)'
;MGLCVVGLTVPSAVASADPTGGSDGQTWLAATETAPQYPGVSVEWDVPITMSDGTVLQANVYRPADASGRAVESKAPSVLNITPYTKLLGTLVDSALSIPQVGETLMDVANSLDLAAPFDGVSELTGVIAGGGARVLGVNRDLVQNGYTQVVVDARGTGFSQGNWDVLGKREQQDSVEVIDWMSKQGWSDGKVGMAGISYSAINSVQAASNNPPALKAIFPVEPGNDLLRDIVGTGGGLGVGFMPLWLTAVNGLKLIPNVQDILQGNFDPLWLASRLEDPGTLIPELVQAMTAQRIEDVSPSTLQVAQDGQFYQDRSADVGNITVPTMVYGGWHDIFANSEPRIYNGIDLPAGQKQLIMGNGYHVTPGGGFGKDGAPPRLDVLERAWFDKWLKGIDNGIERYGPVTMFQQGGGWITDDQFPRAGATYERMYLNSAPSGTAAHAAYDGSLTSDQPSAAARLTVAPGLRGFCSGDGTQGTAGISVVLGASCSKDSRFQEAEGLTFTGEAVTEPTSLSGPINVHLETVLDATDGFWAATVNDVAPDGTSTPITNGALTASLRAVDDSKSTRSANGDYSEPHHYLTIDTRQPVVPGEVTAVDINMLPTDAVLQPGHRLRVDVYAASVPRYLALGPMLADSQLKPQHIELAADRPSFVNVPFVGGR
;
A
#
# COMPACT_ATOMS: atom_id res chain seq x y z
N MET A 1 66.92 18.20 -37.33
CA MET A 1 65.57 18.73 -37.24
C MET A 1 64.70 17.62 -36.66
N GLY A 2 64.56 17.61 -35.35
CA GLY A 2 63.70 16.63 -34.64
C GLY A 2 62.48 17.32 -34.13
N LEU A 3 61.30 16.92 -34.58
CA LEU A 3 60.01 17.38 -34.06
C LEU A 3 59.69 16.60 -32.76
N CYS A 4 59.71 17.32 -31.63
CA CYS A 4 59.06 16.85 -30.41
C CYS A 4 57.54 17.03 -30.53
N VAL A 5 56.79 15.93 -30.59
CA VAL A 5 55.33 15.93 -30.40
C VAL A 5 55.08 15.89 -28.91
N VAL A 6 54.63 16.98 -28.35
CA VAL A 6 54.10 17.08 -26.97
C VAL A 6 52.68 16.55 -27.00
N GLY A 7 52.49 15.36 -26.50
CA GLY A 7 51.16 14.77 -26.27
C GLY A 7 50.47 15.49 -25.09
N LEU A 8 49.46 16.32 -25.37
CA LEU A 8 48.51 16.83 -24.38
C LEU A 8 47.64 15.66 -23.90
N THR A 9 47.95 15.11 -22.71
CA THR A 9 47.03 14.25 -21.98
C THR A 9 45.92 15.16 -21.42
N VAL A 10 44.77 15.13 -22.04
CA VAL A 10 43.51 15.66 -21.45
C VAL A 10 43.22 14.78 -20.23
N PRO A 11 43.12 15.33 -19.03
CA PRO A 11 42.64 14.53 -17.91
C PRO A 11 41.23 14.07 -18.23
N SER A 12 41.04 12.74 -18.28
CA SER A 12 39.70 12.15 -18.30
C SER A 12 38.97 12.67 -17.07
N ALA A 13 37.95 13.48 -17.28
CA ALA A 13 37.01 13.81 -16.22
C ALA A 13 36.50 12.46 -15.68
N VAL A 14 36.81 12.17 -14.42
CA VAL A 14 36.19 11.07 -13.70
C VAL A 14 34.69 11.45 -13.70
N ALA A 15 33.91 10.72 -14.49
CA ALA A 15 32.47 10.85 -14.43
C ALA A 15 32.11 10.54 -12.96
N SER A 16 31.55 11.53 -12.27
CA SER A 16 30.96 11.30 -10.96
C SER A 16 29.93 10.20 -11.14
N ALA A 17 30.00 9.14 -10.33
CA ALA A 17 28.99 8.10 -10.35
C ALA A 17 27.61 8.76 -10.22
N ASP A 18 26.69 8.36 -11.08
CA ASP A 18 25.31 8.85 -10.98
C ASP A 18 24.71 8.43 -9.63
N PRO A 19 23.91 9.27 -8.98
CA PRO A 19 23.26 8.90 -7.73
C PRO A 19 22.31 7.73 -7.98
N THR A 20 22.38 6.72 -7.09
CA THR A 20 21.44 5.60 -7.04
C THR A 20 20.36 5.87 -5.99
N GLY A 21 19.52 4.93 -5.65
CA GLY A 21 18.57 5.07 -4.54
C GLY A 21 19.20 4.81 -3.16
N GLY A 22 18.38 4.70 -2.13
CA GLY A 22 18.83 4.36 -0.78
C GLY A 22 19.76 5.41 -0.17
N SER A 23 20.80 4.95 0.52
CA SER A 23 21.77 5.80 1.23
C SER A 23 22.56 6.74 0.29
N ASP A 24 22.89 6.29 -0.91
CA ASP A 24 23.60 7.12 -1.89
C ASP A 24 22.70 8.26 -2.37
N GLY A 25 21.44 7.97 -2.65
CA GLY A 25 20.44 8.98 -2.99
C GLY A 25 20.17 9.96 -1.84
N GLN A 26 20.15 9.48 -0.58
CA GLN A 26 20.04 10.35 0.58
C GLN A 26 21.17 11.37 0.65
N THR A 27 22.42 10.90 0.50
CA THR A 27 23.60 11.78 0.54
C THR A 27 23.53 12.84 -0.56
N TRP A 28 23.10 12.46 -1.74
CA TRP A 28 22.95 13.36 -2.86
C TRP A 28 21.83 14.40 -2.65
N LEU A 29 20.64 13.98 -2.19
CA LEU A 29 19.51 14.88 -1.92
C LEU A 29 19.78 15.80 -0.72
N ALA A 30 20.45 15.32 0.32
CA ALA A 30 20.85 16.15 1.46
C ALA A 30 21.75 17.31 1.05
N ALA A 31 22.60 17.13 0.01
CA ALA A 31 23.42 18.19 -0.53
C ALA A 31 22.61 19.27 -1.27
N THR A 32 21.38 18.98 -1.67
CA THR A 32 20.47 19.91 -2.36
C THR A 32 19.43 20.53 -1.41
N GLU A 33 19.32 20.06 -0.17
CA GLU A 33 18.40 20.61 0.83
C GLU A 33 18.81 22.04 1.20
N THR A 34 17.91 22.99 0.96
CA THR A 34 18.16 24.43 1.19
C THR A 34 17.20 24.98 2.22
N ALA A 35 17.57 26.12 2.84
CA ALA A 35 16.65 26.85 3.69
C ALA A 35 15.40 27.30 2.92
N PRO A 36 14.23 27.41 3.56
CA PRO A 36 13.01 27.89 2.95
C PRO A 36 13.19 29.25 2.25
N GLN A 37 12.66 29.38 1.03
CA GLN A 37 12.72 30.63 0.28
C GLN A 37 11.83 31.72 0.87
N TYR A 38 10.70 31.32 1.47
CA TYR A 38 9.73 32.23 2.08
C TYR A 38 9.55 31.91 3.56
N PRO A 39 9.46 32.95 4.44
CA PRO A 39 9.43 32.74 5.89
C PRO A 39 8.08 32.20 6.40
N GLY A 40 6.99 32.33 5.63
CA GLY A 40 5.66 32.04 6.09
C GLY A 40 4.77 31.36 5.07
N VAL A 41 3.59 30.96 5.54
CA VAL A 41 2.48 30.41 4.75
C VAL A 41 1.23 31.23 5.03
N SER A 42 0.57 31.70 3.97
CA SER A 42 -0.76 32.33 4.00
C SER A 42 -1.82 31.31 3.59
N VAL A 43 -2.98 31.32 4.22
CA VAL A 43 -4.05 30.36 3.96
C VAL A 43 -5.33 31.09 3.61
N GLU A 44 -5.92 30.70 2.47
CA GLU A 44 -7.30 31.05 2.12
C GLU A 44 -8.19 29.84 2.44
N TRP A 45 -9.10 30.04 3.39
CA TRP A 45 -9.96 28.98 3.90
C TRP A 45 -11.26 28.88 3.10
N ASP A 46 -11.77 27.65 2.96
CA ASP A 46 -13.10 27.36 2.42
C ASP A 46 -13.38 28.03 1.06
N VAL A 47 -12.39 27.94 0.16
CA VAL A 47 -12.50 28.48 -1.22
C VAL A 47 -13.44 27.58 -2.01
N PRO A 48 -14.59 28.09 -2.51
CA PRO A 48 -15.55 27.30 -3.27
C PRO A 48 -15.06 27.04 -4.69
N ILE A 49 -15.15 25.80 -5.14
CA ILE A 49 -14.86 25.38 -6.51
C ILE A 49 -16.13 24.74 -7.08
N THR A 50 -16.78 25.44 -8.03
CA THR A 50 -18.01 24.93 -8.66
C THR A 50 -17.67 23.97 -9.80
N MET A 51 -18.16 22.76 -9.66
CA MET A 51 -18.02 21.71 -10.68
C MET A 51 -19.02 21.88 -11.82
N SER A 52 -18.79 21.21 -12.95
CA SER A 52 -19.63 21.31 -14.15
C SER A 52 -21.09 20.88 -13.93
N ASP A 53 -21.38 20.08 -12.92
CA ASP A 53 -22.73 19.67 -12.52
C ASP A 53 -23.38 20.61 -11.49
N GLY A 54 -22.71 21.71 -11.14
CA GLY A 54 -23.18 22.71 -10.16
C GLY A 54 -22.85 22.37 -8.70
N THR A 55 -22.29 21.22 -8.40
CA THR A 55 -21.81 20.86 -7.05
C THR A 55 -20.64 21.74 -6.66
N VAL A 56 -20.62 22.22 -5.41
CA VAL A 56 -19.52 23.05 -4.90
C VAL A 56 -18.62 22.19 -4.00
N LEU A 57 -17.36 22.10 -4.37
CA LEU A 57 -16.30 21.53 -3.52
C LEU A 57 -15.63 22.65 -2.71
N GLN A 58 -15.13 22.31 -1.52
CA GLN A 58 -14.48 23.27 -0.62
C GLN A 58 -12.98 22.99 -0.52
N ALA A 59 -12.18 24.02 -0.76
CA ALA A 59 -10.73 23.93 -0.75
C ALA A 59 -10.10 24.86 0.29
N ASN A 60 -8.92 24.48 0.80
CA ASN A 60 -7.99 25.41 1.44
C ASN A 60 -6.81 25.64 0.50
N VAL A 61 -6.42 26.92 0.32
CA VAL A 61 -5.31 27.31 -0.56
C VAL A 61 -4.17 27.87 0.29
N TYR A 62 -3.06 27.14 0.32
CA TYR A 62 -1.85 27.48 1.05
C TYR A 62 -0.83 28.10 0.10
N ARG A 63 -0.40 29.35 0.38
CA ARG A 63 0.51 30.09 -0.49
C ARG A 63 1.74 30.55 0.27
N PRO A 64 2.90 30.69 -0.41
CA PRO A 64 4.06 31.31 0.19
C PRO A 64 3.72 32.71 0.71
N ALA A 65 4.25 33.06 1.89
CA ALA A 65 4.00 34.34 2.52
C ALA A 65 5.29 35.06 2.91
N ASP A 66 5.24 36.39 2.89
CA ASP A 66 6.29 37.25 3.39
C ASP A 66 6.35 37.25 4.93
N ALA A 67 7.32 37.99 5.50
CA ALA A 67 7.47 38.07 6.97
C ALA A 67 6.28 38.77 7.67
N SER A 68 5.38 39.40 6.94
CA SER A 68 4.14 39.98 7.48
C SER A 68 2.96 39.02 7.41
N GLY A 69 3.15 37.80 6.89
CA GLY A 69 2.11 36.80 6.70
C GLY A 69 1.24 37.00 5.44
N ARG A 70 1.57 37.95 4.56
CA ARG A 70 0.82 38.18 3.32
C ARG A 70 1.32 37.25 2.23
N ALA A 71 0.37 36.67 1.48
CA ALA A 71 0.68 35.85 0.33
C ALA A 71 1.50 36.63 -0.69
N VAL A 72 2.54 36.01 -1.26
CA VAL A 72 3.33 36.60 -2.33
C VAL A 72 2.53 36.68 -3.63
N GLU A 73 2.75 37.71 -4.41
CA GLU A 73 1.99 37.93 -5.67
C GLU A 73 2.55 37.16 -6.87
N SER A 74 3.77 36.60 -6.75
CA SER A 74 4.37 35.81 -7.82
C SER A 74 3.54 34.56 -8.13
N LYS A 75 3.40 34.28 -9.44
CA LYS A 75 2.80 33.03 -9.90
C LYS A 75 3.71 31.86 -9.58
N ALA A 76 3.13 30.76 -9.12
CA ALA A 76 3.82 29.56 -8.69
C ALA A 76 3.18 28.30 -9.29
N PRO A 77 3.94 27.21 -9.47
CA PRO A 77 3.35 25.91 -9.71
C PRO A 77 2.57 25.46 -8.47
N SER A 78 1.59 24.59 -8.68
CA SER A 78 0.66 24.18 -7.64
C SER A 78 0.70 22.69 -7.42
N VAL A 79 0.40 22.25 -6.18
CA VAL A 79 0.25 20.83 -5.84
C VAL A 79 -1.12 20.61 -5.24
N LEU A 80 -1.87 19.66 -5.82
CA LEU A 80 -3.23 19.28 -5.42
C LEU A 80 -3.21 18.05 -4.50
N ASN A 81 -4.03 18.12 -3.46
CA ASN A 81 -4.41 16.97 -2.63
C ASN A 81 -5.95 16.95 -2.50
N ILE A 82 -6.62 15.88 -2.95
CA ILE A 82 -8.06 15.68 -2.74
C ILE A 82 -8.24 14.58 -1.71
N THR A 83 -8.94 14.88 -0.61
CA THR A 83 -9.02 14.00 0.56
C THR A 83 -10.46 13.76 1.02
N PRO A 84 -10.82 12.53 1.45
CA PRO A 84 -12.10 12.26 2.12
C PRO A 84 -12.03 12.51 3.63
N TYR A 85 -10.81 12.70 4.18
CA TYR A 85 -10.55 12.78 5.63
C TYR A 85 -10.85 14.17 6.23
N THR A 86 -11.45 15.05 5.48
CA THR A 86 -11.63 16.50 5.70
C THR A 86 -10.31 17.28 5.78
N LYS A 87 -10.25 18.38 5.06
CA LYS A 87 -9.13 19.33 5.10
C LYS A 87 -8.81 19.85 6.51
N LEU A 88 -9.76 19.70 7.47
CA LEU A 88 -9.54 20.00 8.89
C LEU A 88 -8.51 19.07 9.53
N LEU A 89 -8.52 17.77 9.21
CA LEU A 89 -7.54 16.83 9.78
C LEU A 89 -6.13 17.20 9.35
N GLY A 90 -5.92 17.50 8.07
CA GLY A 90 -4.65 17.99 7.55
C GLY A 90 -4.18 19.28 8.25
N THR A 91 -5.12 20.19 8.52
CA THR A 91 -4.85 21.44 9.25
C THR A 91 -4.47 21.19 10.73
N LEU A 92 -5.12 20.24 11.39
CA LEU A 92 -4.80 19.88 12.79
C LEU A 92 -3.40 19.25 12.87
N VAL A 93 -3.07 18.33 11.95
CA VAL A 93 -1.74 17.73 11.87
C VAL A 93 -0.67 18.80 11.62
N ASP A 94 -0.90 19.69 10.64
CA ASP A 94 0.01 20.80 10.35
C ASP A 94 0.18 21.73 11.55
N SER A 95 -0.91 22.08 12.23
CA SER A 95 -0.86 22.94 13.42
C SER A 95 -0.08 22.30 14.56
N ALA A 96 -0.28 21.01 14.81
CA ALA A 96 0.46 20.26 15.82
C ALA A 96 1.96 20.21 15.51
N LEU A 97 2.34 19.97 14.25
CA LEU A 97 3.74 19.92 13.81
C LEU A 97 4.40 21.32 13.77
N SER A 98 3.61 22.40 13.69
CA SER A 98 4.10 23.78 13.61
C SER A 98 4.42 24.42 14.97
N ILE A 99 4.01 23.80 16.08
CA ILE A 99 4.36 24.26 17.44
C ILE A 99 5.74 23.69 17.77
N PRO A 100 6.83 24.51 17.81
CA PRO A 100 8.20 23.99 18.00
C PRO A 100 8.35 23.13 19.26
N GLN A 101 7.61 23.45 20.32
CA GLN A 101 7.62 22.72 21.60
C GLN A 101 6.84 21.40 21.57
N VAL A 102 5.82 21.25 20.72
CA VAL A 102 5.04 20.00 20.64
C VAL A 102 5.79 18.96 19.80
N GLY A 103 6.39 19.36 18.68
CA GLY A 103 7.23 18.49 17.87
C GLY A 103 8.48 18.02 18.62
N GLU A 104 9.20 18.95 19.27
CA GLU A 104 10.37 18.64 20.12
C GLU A 104 9.96 17.86 21.37
N THR A 105 8.87 18.22 22.04
CA THR A 105 8.40 17.51 23.25
C THR A 105 7.90 16.10 22.92
N LEU A 106 7.22 15.89 21.80
CA LEU A 106 6.85 14.54 21.33
C LEU A 106 8.11 13.72 20.99
N MET A 107 9.10 14.33 20.34
CA MET A 107 10.38 13.69 20.05
C MET A 107 11.20 13.44 21.33
N ASP A 108 11.25 14.40 22.26
CA ASP A 108 11.97 14.29 23.53
C ASP A 108 11.28 13.31 24.49
N VAL A 109 9.96 13.30 24.54
CA VAL A 109 9.19 12.29 25.30
C VAL A 109 9.39 10.90 24.69
N ALA A 110 9.39 10.76 23.38
CA ALA A 110 9.67 9.50 22.72
C ALA A 110 11.12 9.02 22.91
N ASN A 111 12.09 9.95 22.92
CA ASN A 111 13.50 9.65 23.14
C ASN A 111 13.86 9.49 24.61
N SER A 112 13.15 10.16 25.53
CA SER A 112 13.40 10.10 26.99
C SER A 112 12.68 8.94 27.69
N LEU A 113 11.61 8.44 27.09
CA LEU A 113 10.98 7.20 27.49
C LEU A 113 11.80 6.08 26.86
N ASP A 114 12.88 5.66 27.53
CA ASP A 114 13.56 4.37 27.31
C ASP A 114 12.57 3.24 27.68
N LEU A 115 11.45 3.23 26.97
CA LEU A 115 10.38 2.24 27.04
C LEU A 115 10.78 1.08 26.10
N ALA A 116 11.93 0.48 26.38
CA ALA A 116 12.26 -0.83 25.90
C ALA A 116 11.18 -1.81 26.41
N ALA A 117 10.15 -2.02 25.55
CA ALA A 117 8.95 -2.84 25.79
C ALA A 117 7.98 -2.31 26.90
N PRO A 118 6.80 -1.85 26.66
CA PRO A 118 5.69 -2.40 25.87
C PRO A 118 5.00 -1.38 24.93
N PHE A 119 5.67 -0.31 24.50
CA PHE A 119 5.09 0.73 23.64
C PHE A 119 5.85 0.91 22.32
N ASP A 120 5.97 -0.15 21.53
CA ASP A 120 6.50 -0.10 20.15
C ASP A 120 5.78 0.96 19.28
N GLY A 121 4.50 1.23 19.55
CA GLY A 121 3.70 2.17 18.78
C GLY A 121 4.16 3.64 18.84
N VAL A 122 4.81 4.07 19.92
CA VAL A 122 5.34 5.45 20.01
C VAL A 122 6.56 5.61 19.10
N SER A 123 7.42 4.59 19.02
CA SER A 123 8.58 4.60 18.13
C SER A 123 8.19 4.60 16.65
N GLU A 124 7.15 3.89 16.27
CA GLU A 124 6.62 3.88 14.90
C GLU A 124 6.03 5.25 14.52
N LEU A 125 5.20 5.84 15.38
CA LEU A 125 4.63 7.16 15.15
C LEU A 125 5.70 8.26 15.04
N THR A 126 6.72 8.22 15.91
CA THR A 126 7.86 9.14 15.83
C THR A 126 8.69 8.91 14.57
N GLY A 127 8.81 7.66 14.11
CA GLY A 127 9.43 7.31 12.85
C GLY A 127 8.73 7.95 11.64
N VAL A 128 7.40 7.96 11.63
CA VAL A 128 6.59 8.61 10.57
C VAL A 128 6.80 10.12 10.55
N ILE A 129 6.79 10.76 11.72
CA ILE A 129 7.01 12.21 11.84
C ILE A 129 8.44 12.55 11.37
N ALA A 130 9.44 11.83 11.86
CA ALA A 130 10.84 12.03 11.50
C ALA A 130 11.12 11.74 10.02
N GLY A 131 10.46 10.74 9.45
CA GLY A 131 10.58 10.35 8.04
C GLY A 131 9.79 11.22 7.06
N GLY A 132 9.06 12.23 7.53
CA GLY A 132 8.32 13.17 6.70
C GLY A 132 6.92 12.74 6.28
N GLY A 133 6.48 11.53 6.61
CA GLY A 133 5.17 10.98 6.21
C GLY A 133 3.99 11.81 6.72
N ALA A 134 4.04 12.29 7.96
CA ALA A 134 2.98 13.13 8.52
C ALA A 134 2.79 14.46 7.76
N ARG A 135 3.83 14.99 7.12
CA ARG A 135 3.75 16.22 6.31
C ARG A 135 3.09 15.98 4.96
N VAL A 136 3.32 14.82 4.36
CA VAL A 136 2.67 14.44 3.09
C VAL A 136 1.18 14.12 3.28
N LEU A 137 0.78 13.66 4.47
CA LEU A 137 -0.63 13.44 4.81
C LEU A 137 -1.46 14.73 4.81
N GLY A 138 -0.87 15.84 5.24
CA GLY A 138 -1.59 17.11 5.41
C GLY A 138 -1.10 18.21 4.47
N VAL A 139 -0.43 19.21 5.06
CA VAL A 139 0.17 20.31 4.32
C VAL A 139 1.69 20.21 4.40
N ASN A 140 2.33 20.08 3.25
CA ASN A 140 3.79 20.12 3.17
C ASN A 140 4.27 21.58 3.18
N ARG A 141 4.53 22.11 4.40
CA ARG A 141 5.01 23.49 4.55
C ARG A 141 6.34 23.74 3.86
N ASP A 142 7.23 22.73 3.83
CA ASP A 142 8.50 22.86 3.11
C ASP A 142 8.26 23.13 1.63
N LEU A 143 7.31 22.41 1.03
CA LEU A 143 6.89 22.65 -0.34
C LEU A 143 6.35 24.09 -0.55
N VAL A 144 5.43 24.54 0.32
CA VAL A 144 4.83 25.89 0.22
C VAL A 144 5.89 26.97 0.44
N GLN A 145 6.71 26.85 1.47
CA GLN A 145 7.77 27.82 1.77
C GLN A 145 8.89 27.84 0.72
N ASN A 146 8.97 26.81 -0.13
CA ASN A 146 9.86 26.79 -1.29
C ASN A 146 9.18 27.22 -2.59
N GLY A 147 8.05 27.93 -2.51
CA GLY A 147 7.44 28.62 -3.64
C GLY A 147 6.46 27.77 -4.45
N TYR A 148 5.70 26.92 -3.79
CA TYR A 148 4.54 26.24 -4.35
C TYR A 148 3.25 26.78 -3.74
N THR A 149 2.15 26.71 -4.49
CA THR A 149 0.81 26.82 -3.92
C THR A 149 0.28 25.39 -3.69
N GLN A 150 -0.05 25.02 -2.45
CA GLN A 150 -0.71 23.76 -2.17
C GLN A 150 -2.21 23.97 -2.01
N VAL A 151 -3.02 23.14 -2.67
CA VAL A 151 -4.48 23.17 -2.58
C VAL A 151 -4.95 21.84 -2.02
N VAL A 152 -5.68 21.88 -0.90
CA VAL A 152 -6.28 20.72 -0.26
C VAL A 152 -7.79 20.83 -0.39
N VAL A 153 -8.42 19.83 -1.03
CA VAL A 153 -9.85 19.84 -1.36
C VAL A 153 -10.54 18.70 -0.63
N ASP A 154 -11.65 18.98 0.02
CA ASP A 154 -12.55 17.93 0.48
C ASP A 154 -13.17 17.24 -0.73
N ALA A 155 -13.03 15.91 -0.86
CA ALA A 155 -13.66 15.15 -1.92
C ALA A 155 -15.19 15.32 -1.90
N ARG A 156 -15.83 15.17 -3.05
CA ARG A 156 -17.29 15.23 -3.17
C ARG A 156 -17.97 14.40 -2.08
N GLY A 157 -18.95 14.98 -1.41
CA GLY A 157 -19.72 14.27 -0.38
C GLY A 157 -18.99 14.09 0.95
N THR A 158 -17.79 14.67 1.13
CA THR A 158 -17.00 14.59 2.37
C THR A 158 -16.67 15.98 2.90
N GLY A 159 -16.21 16.07 4.13
CA GLY A 159 -15.85 17.33 4.77
C GLY A 159 -16.91 18.42 4.56
N PHE A 160 -16.52 19.57 4.02
CA PHE A 160 -17.43 20.69 3.75
C PHE A 160 -17.91 20.74 2.29
N SER A 161 -17.48 19.82 1.43
CA SER A 161 -17.93 19.73 0.04
C SER A 161 -19.34 19.19 -0.07
N GLN A 162 -20.11 19.69 -1.04
CA GLN A 162 -21.45 19.24 -1.38
C GLN A 162 -21.44 17.89 -2.12
N GLY A 163 -22.64 17.36 -2.41
CA GLY A 163 -22.85 16.15 -3.19
C GLY A 163 -22.74 14.86 -2.38
N ASN A 164 -22.90 13.73 -3.05
CA ASN A 164 -22.81 12.39 -2.46
C ASN A 164 -21.43 11.79 -2.70
N TRP A 165 -20.92 11.06 -1.71
CA TRP A 165 -19.60 10.45 -1.78
C TRP A 165 -19.63 9.18 -2.65
N ASP A 166 -18.96 9.21 -3.80
CA ASP A 166 -18.91 8.09 -4.77
C ASP A 166 -17.70 7.16 -4.56
N VAL A 167 -16.90 7.38 -3.55
CA VAL A 167 -15.73 6.58 -3.15
C VAL A 167 -14.83 6.25 -4.36
N LEU A 168 -14.09 7.24 -4.86
CA LEU A 168 -13.17 7.09 -6.00
C LEU A 168 -13.85 6.81 -7.35
N GLY A 169 -15.17 6.98 -7.45
CA GLY A 169 -15.93 6.72 -8.66
C GLY A 169 -15.65 7.72 -9.79
N LYS A 170 -16.27 7.47 -10.94
CA LYS A 170 -16.02 8.28 -12.16
C LYS A 170 -16.31 9.77 -11.99
N ARG A 171 -17.31 10.13 -11.16
CA ARG A 171 -17.61 11.55 -10.95
C ARG A 171 -16.51 12.24 -10.14
N GLU A 172 -15.95 11.60 -9.11
CA GLU A 172 -14.80 12.13 -8.37
C GLU A 172 -13.54 12.24 -9.23
N GLN A 173 -13.33 11.30 -10.14
CA GLN A 173 -12.22 11.39 -11.11
C GLN A 173 -12.40 12.61 -12.03
N GLN A 174 -13.62 12.87 -12.48
CA GLN A 174 -13.94 14.07 -13.24
C GLN A 174 -13.75 15.34 -12.41
N ASP A 175 -14.16 15.33 -11.13
CA ASP A 175 -13.92 16.45 -10.21
C ASP A 175 -12.41 16.76 -10.10
N SER A 176 -11.57 15.73 -10.01
CA SER A 176 -10.11 15.92 -9.96
C SER A 176 -9.59 16.64 -11.21
N VAL A 177 -10.07 16.27 -12.41
CA VAL A 177 -9.73 16.92 -13.67
C VAL A 177 -10.20 18.39 -13.69
N GLU A 178 -11.42 18.64 -13.24
CA GLU A 178 -11.99 20.00 -13.19
C GLU A 178 -11.28 20.89 -12.16
N VAL A 179 -10.89 20.37 -11.01
CA VAL A 179 -10.10 21.08 -10.00
C VAL A 179 -8.71 21.42 -10.53
N ILE A 180 -8.03 20.50 -11.22
CA ILE A 180 -6.74 20.76 -11.89
C ILE A 180 -6.87 21.89 -12.91
N ASP A 181 -7.93 21.87 -13.72
CA ASP A 181 -8.21 22.94 -14.71
C ASP A 181 -8.48 24.27 -14.01
N TRP A 182 -9.30 24.28 -12.94
CA TRP A 182 -9.56 25.46 -12.13
C TRP A 182 -8.27 26.05 -11.54
N MET A 183 -7.41 25.21 -10.93
CA MET A 183 -6.14 25.64 -10.35
C MET A 183 -5.23 26.31 -11.38
N SER A 184 -5.15 25.75 -12.59
CA SER A 184 -4.30 26.26 -13.65
C SER A 184 -4.65 27.69 -14.10
N LYS A 185 -5.89 28.12 -13.87
CA LYS A 185 -6.44 29.42 -14.29
C LYS A 185 -6.41 30.49 -13.19
N GLN A 186 -6.00 30.14 -11.97
CA GLN A 186 -5.97 31.07 -10.85
C GLN A 186 -4.88 32.15 -11.03
N GLY A 187 -5.12 33.35 -10.47
CA GLY A 187 -4.18 34.45 -10.57
C GLY A 187 -2.79 34.18 -10.00
N TRP A 188 -2.71 33.29 -9.01
CA TRP A 188 -1.48 32.84 -8.34
C TRP A 188 -0.79 31.66 -9.04
N SER A 189 -1.41 31.04 -10.04
CA SER A 189 -0.90 29.86 -10.73
C SER A 189 -0.02 30.23 -11.93
N ASP A 190 1.07 29.48 -12.16
CA ASP A 190 1.85 29.54 -13.40
C ASP A 190 1.31 28.59 -14.49
N GLY A 191 0.18 27.91 -14.22
CA GLY A 191 -0.48 26.97 -15.13
C GLY A 191 -0.01 25.51 -15.01
N LYS A 192 0.94 25.21 -14.14
CA LYS A 192 1.42 23.84 -13.91
C LYS A 192 0.92 23.30 -12.58
N VAL A 193 0.40 22.07 -12.62
CA VAL A 193 -0.14 21.38 -11.44
C VAL A 193 0.59 20.06 -11.26
N GLY A 194 1.02 19.78 -10.03
CA GLY A 194 1.37 18.46 -9.54
C GLY A 194 0.25 17.90 -8.70
N MET A 195 0.26 16.60 -8.45
CA MET A 195 -0.70 15.97 -7.53
C MET A 195 0.02 15.00 -6.61
N ALA A 196 -0.27 15.08 -5.30
CA ALA A 196 0.34 14.24 -4.28
C ALA A 196 -0.66 13.94 -3.16
N GLY A 197 -0.36 12.93 -2.38
CA GLY A 197 -1.13 12.56 -1.20
C GLY A 197 -0.92 11.10 -0.84
N ILE A 198 -1.51 10.71 0.29
CA ILE A 198 -1.42 9.34 0.82
C ILE A 198 -2.75 8.63 0.62
N SER A 199 -2.70 7.29 0.37
CA SER A 199 -3.88 6.44 0.38
C SER A 199 -4.94 6.89 -0.63
N TYR A 200 -6.13 7.25 -0.20
CA TYR A 200 -7.20 7.77 -1.04
C TYR A 200 -6.74 8.91 -1.96
N SER A 201 -6.00 9.86 -1.42
CA SER A 201 -5.45 10.99 -2.20
C SER A 201 -4.41 10.54 -3.22
N ALA A 202 -3.66 9.48 -2.92
CA ALA A 202 -2.73 8.86 -3.86
C ALA A 202 -3.48 8.16 -5.00
N ILE A 203 -4.55 7.41 -4.69
CA ILE A 203 -5.43 6.78 -5.69
C ILE A 203 -6.03 7.84 -6.61
N ASN A 204 -6.55 8.94 -6.05
CA ASN A 204 -7.03 10.09 -6.83
C ASN A 204 -5.98 10.63 -7.79
N SER A 205 -4.71 10.70 -7.36
CA SER A 205 -3.62 11.22 -8.21
C SER A 205 -3.32 10.29 -9.40
N VAL A 206 -3.34 8.97 -9.17
CA VAL A 206 -3.17 7.96 -10.23
C VAL A 206 -4.35 8.00 -11.22
N GLN A 207 -5.59 8.08 -10.69
CA GLN A 207 -6.79 8.22 -11.51
C GLN A 207 -6.79 9.52 -12.33
N ALA A 208 -6.43 10.65 -11.73
CA ALA A 208 -6.34 11.92 -12.43
C ALA A 208 -5.27 11.89 -13.54
N ALA A 209 -4.10 11.30 -13.26
CA ALA A 209 -3.03 11.18 -14.24
C ALA A 209 -3.42 10.29 -15.43
N SER A 210 -4.17 9.21 -15.22
CA SER A 210 -4.65 8.36 -16.31
C SER A 210 -5.67 9.05 -17.23
N ASN A 211 -6.30 10.14 -16.77
CA ASN A 211 -7.19 11.00 -17.56
C ASN A 211 -6.45 12.13 -18.30
N ASN A 212 -5.14 12.27 -18.12
CA ASN A 212 -4.25 13.20 -18.81
C ASN A 212 -4.74 14.66 -18.86
N PRO A 213 -5.14 15.30 -17.74
CA PRO A 213 -5.52 16.72 -17.77
C PRO A 213 -4.32 17.60 -18.18
N PRO A 214 -4.48 18.54 -19.12
CA PRO A 214 -3.34 19.25 -19.75
C PRO A 214 -2.43 20.01 -18.78
N ALA A 215 -2.96 20.48 -17.65
CA ALA A 215 -2.21 21.23 -16.65
C ALA A 215 -1.42 20.34 -15.68
N LEU A 216 -1.75 19.06 -15.56
CA LEU A 216 -1.02 18.10 -14.73
C LEU A 216 0.35 17.81 -15.34
N LYS A 217 1.42 17.89 -14.54
CA LYS A 217 2.81 17.78 -15.00
C LYS A 217 3.61 16.71 -14.29
N ALA A 218 3.20 16.29 -13.09
CA ALA A 218 3.82 15.21 -12.33
C ALA A 218 2.89 14.72 -11.21
N ILE A 219 3.05 13.47 -10.77
CA ILE A 219 2.39 12.96 -9.57
C ILE A 219 3.38 12.29 -8.63
N PHE A 220 3.05 12.32 -7.33
CA PHE A 220 3.80 11.68 -6.25
C PHE A 220 2.82 10.91 -5.35
N PRO A 221 2.28 9.77 -5.82
CA PRO A 221 1.37 8.94 -5.02
C PRO A 221 2.11 8.17 -3.93
N VAL A 222 1.63 8.30 -2.70
CA VAL A 222 2.13 7.61 -1.52
C VAL A 222 1.10 6.56 -1.10
N GLU A 223 1.50 5.28 -1.16
CA GLU A 223 0.65 4.14 -0.83
C GLU A 223 -0.66 4.12 -1.64
N PRO A 224 -0.58 4.11 -2.99
CA PRO A 224 -1.75 4.07 -3.85
C PRO A 224 -2.26 2.64 -4.08
N GLY A 225 -3.59 2.43 -4.00
CA GLY A 225 -4.26 1.25 -4.54
C GLY A 225 -4.70 1.46 -6.00
N ASN A 226 -4.89 0.38 -6.76
CA ASN A 226 -5.48 0.44 -8.10
C ASN A 226 -6.43 -0.74 -8.39
N ASP A 227 -6.32 -1.85 -7.68
CA ASP A 227 -7.27 -2.96 -7.69
C ASP A 227 -7.88 -3.10 -6.29
N LEU A 228 -8.80 -2.19 -5.95
CA LEU A 228 -9.33 -2.09 -4.59
C LEU A 228 -10.00 -3.36 -4.10
N LEU A 229 -10.56 -4.18 -5.00
CA LEU A 229 -11.12 -5.48 -4.60
C LEU A 229 -10.00 -6.41 -4.09
N ARG A 230 -8.97 -6.63 -4.91
CA ARG A 230 -7.90 -7.59 -4.59
C ARG A 230 -6.91 -7.07 -3.57
N ASP A 231 -6.82 -5.74 -3.44
CA ASP A 231 -5.94 -5.11 -2.44
C ASP A 231 -6.53 -5.21 -1.03
N ILE A 232 -7.81 -4.79 -0.84
CA ILE A 232 -8.33 -4.59 0.51
C ILE A 232 -9.78 -4.99 0.75
N VAL A 233 -10.68 -4.85 -0.26
CA VAL A 233 -12.12 -5.06 0.00
C VAL A 233 -12.49 -6.53 -0.02
N GLY A 234 -11.94 -7.31 -0.95
CA GLY A 234 -12.33 -8.69 -1.22
C GLY A 234 -11.16 -9.61 -1.61
N THR A 235 -10.02 -9.47 -0.98
CA THR A 235 -8.79 -10.24 -1.29
C THR A 235 -9.04 -11.74 -1.22
N GLY A 236 -8.83 -12.43 -2.35
CA GLY A 236 -9.14 -13.87 -2.44
C GLY A 236 -10.60 -14.23 -2.14
N GLY A 237 -11.53 -13.28 -2.25
CA GLY A 237 -12.93 -13.44 -1.88
C GLY A 237 -13.21 -13.30 -0.37
N GLY A 238 -12.24 -12.86 0.42
CA GLY A 238 -12.38 -12.55 1.83
C GLY A 238 -12.52 -11.06 2.08
N LEU A 239 -13.57 -10.62 2.78
CA LEU A 239 -13.77 -9.21 3.14
C LEU A 239 -12.66 -8.71 4.06
N GLY A 240 -12.12 -7.54 3.78
CA GLY A 240 -11.09 -6.86 4.58
C GLY A 240 -11.64 -6.29 5.89
N VAL A 241 -12.03 -7.14 6.82
CA VAL A 241 -12.75 -6.73 8.04
C VAL A 241 -11.85 -6.07 9.10
N GLY A 242 -10.54 -6.16 8.98
CA GLY A 242 -9.62 -5.48 9.89
C GLY A 242 -9.55 -3.97 9.67
N PHE A 243 -9.70 -3.51 8.44
CA PHE A 243 -9.55 -2.10 8.09
C PHE A 243 -10.87 -1.48 7.61
N MET A 244 -11.58 -2.10 6.66
CA MET A 244 -12.73 -1.48 5.97
C MET A 244 -13.84 -0.99 6.90
N PRO A 245 -14.31 -1.75 7.91
CA PRO A 245 -15.36 -1.26 8.82
C PRO A 245 -14.92 -0.02 9.60
N LEU A 246 -13.67 0.00 10.07
CA LEU A 246 -13.12 1.11 10.84
C LEU A 246 -12.97 2.35 9.95
N TRP A 247 -12.41 2.20 8.76
CA TRP A 247 -12.21 3.28 7.80
C TRP A 247 -13.53 3.88 7.32
N LEU A 248 -14.50 3.05 6.90
CA LEU A 248 -15.82 3.51 6.49
C LEU A 248 -16.54 4.25 7.64
N THR A 249 -16.47 3.72 8.87
CA THR A 249 -17.08 4.38 10.03
C THR A 249 -16.43 5.74 10.29
N ALA A 250 -15.11 5.83 10.24
CA ALA A 250 -14.38 7.07 10.47
C ALA A 250 -14.73 8.13 9.41
N VAL A 251 -14.66 7.79 8.12
CA VAL A 251 -14.94 8.76 7.04
C VAL A 251 -16.42 9.17 7.04
N ASN A 252 -17.35 8.22 7.22
CA ASN A 252 -18.78 8.55 7.34
C ASN A 252 -19.07 9.41 8.58
N GLY A 253 -18.37 9.22 9.68
CA GLY A 253 -18.45 10.08 10.85
C GLY A 253 -17.93 11.50 10.57
N LEU A 254 -16.76 11.60 9.94
CA LEU A 254 -16.14 12.88 9.60
C LEU A 254 -16.99 13.70 8.61
N LYS A 255 -17.61 13.06 7.61
CA LYS A 255 -18.46 13.76 6.63
C LYS A 255 -19.72 14.40 7.24
N LEU A 256 -20.12 13.99 8.45
CA LEU A 256 -21.27 14.56 9.15
C LEU A 256 -20.93 15.79 10.00
N ILE A 257 -19.65 16.15 10.11
CA ILE A 257 -19.20 17.33 10.88
C ILE A 257 -19.43 18.59 10.02
N PRO A 258 -20.32 19.51 10.42
CA PRO A 258 -20.58 20.73 9.67
C PRO A 258 -19.48 21.76 9.84
N ASN A 259 -19.40 22.72 8.92
CA ASN A 259 -18.60 23.92 9.11
C ASN A 259 -19.21 24.81 10.20
N VAL A 260 -18.70 24.70 11.43
CA VAL A 260 -19.20 25.44 12.59
C VAL A 260 -19.01 26.96 12.40
N GLN A 261 -17.96 27.40 11.71
CA GLN A 261 -17.71 28.80 11.47
C GLN A 261 -18.79 29.41 10.55
N ASP A 262 -19.17 28.72 9.50
CA ASP A 262 -20.25 29.16 8.60
C ASP A 262 -21.60 29.21 9.33
N ILE A 263 -21.88 28.23 10.19
CA ILE A 263 -23.10 28.23 11.04
C ILE A 263 -23.13 29.49 11.92
N LEU A 264 -22.02 29.82 12.59
CA LEU A 264 -21.94 30.99 13.47
C LEU A 264 -22.04 32.32 12.73
N GLN A 265 -21.64 32.35 11.46
CA GLN A 265 -21.74 33.51 10.57
C GLN A 265 -23.09 33.61 9.85
N GLY A 266 -23.97 32.61 10.00
CA GLY A 266 -25.26 32.57 9.31
C GLY A 266 -25.18 32.13 7.83
N ASN A 267 -24.05 31.54 7.41
CA ASN A 267 -23.77 31.09 6.04
C ASN A 267 -23.98 29.57 5.87
N PHE A 268 -24.83 28.95 6.67
CA PHE A 268 -25.07 27.51 6.61
C PHE A 268 -25.52 27.05 5.22
N ASP A 269 -24.86 26.01 4.69
CA ASP A 269 -25.18 25.43 3.39
C ASP A 269 -26.26 24.35 3.47
N PRO A 270 -27.51 24.62 2.98
CA PRO A 270 -28.56 23.62 3.02
C PRO A 270 -28.35 22.46 2.04
N LEU A 271 -27.60 22.64 0.95
CA LEU A 271 -27.33 21.58 -0.02
C LEU A 271 -26.31 20.59 0.55
N TRP A 272 -25.34 21.07 1.34
CA TRP A 272 -24.47 20.20 2.12
C TRP A 272 -25.28 19.29 3.06
N LEU A 273 -26.21 19.86 3.83
CA LEU A 273 -27.05 19.07 4.74
C LEU A 273 -27.93 18.06 3.99
N ALA A 274 -28.57 18.50 2.88
CA ALA A 274 -29.43 17.63 2.08
C ALA A 274 -28.68 16.37 1.62
N SER A 275 -27.47 16.52 1.09
CA SER A 275 -26.64 15.39 0.65
C SER A 275 -26.24 14.43 1.78
N ARG A 276 -26.00 14.95 3.01
CA ARG A 276 -25.72 14.12 4.19
C ARG A 276 -26.93 13.33 4.67
N LEU A 277 -28.12 13.88 4.52
CA LEU A 277 -29.38 13.20 4.85
C LEU A 277 -29.77 12.16 3.80
N GLU A 278 -29.40 12.39 2.53
CA GLU A 278 -29.62 11.44 1.44
C GLU A 278 -28.75 10.19 1.55
N ASP A 279 -27.46 10.36 1.91
CA ASP A 279 -26.51 9.27 2.09
C ASP A 279 -25.74 9.43 3.42
N PRO A 280 -26.34 9.05 4.56
CA PRO A 280 -25.68 9.19 5.86
C PRO A 280 -24.59 8.14 6.13
N GLY A 281 -24.55 7.04 5.37
CA GLY A 281 -23.67 5.89 5.64
C GLY A 281 -23.21 5.16 4.39
N THR A 282 -22.43 5.86 3.53
CA THR A 282 -21.89 5.30 2.27
C THR A 282 -21.22 3.95 2.49
N LEU A 283 -21.67 2.91 1.74
CA LEU A 283 -21.15 1.53 1.73
C LEU A 283 -21.25 0.76 3.08
N ILE A 284 -21.72 1.36 4.17
CA ILE A 284 -21.90 0.65 5.45
C ILE A 284 -22.98 -0.42 5.37
N PRO A 285 -24.19 -0.15 4.79
CA PRO A 285 -25.22 -1.17 4.65
C PRO A 285 -24.75 -2.38 3.84
N GLU A 286 -24.04 -2.14 2.74
CA GLU A 286 -23.48 -3.17 1.86
C GLU A 286 -22.47 -4.05 2.61
N LEU A 287 -21.53 -3.44 3.34
CA LEU A 287 -20.54 -4.17 4.14
C LEU A 287 -21.22 -5.05 5.20
N VAL A 288 -22.20 -4.50 5.95
CA VAL A 288 -22.93 -5.26 6.97
C VAL A 288 -23.67 -6.43 6.34
N GLN A 289 -24.34 -6.21 5.20
CA GLN A 289 -25.07 -7.28 4.52
C GLN A 289 -24.10 -8.35 3.98
N ALA A 290 -22.97 -7.96 3.38
CA ALA A 290 -21.94 -8.89 2.90
C ALA A 290 -21.40 -9.81 4.01
N MET A 291 -21.30 -9.30 5.23
CA MET A 291 -20.85 -10.06 6.41
C MET A 291 -21.93 -10.95 7.01
N THR A 292 -23.20 -10.57 6.96
CA THR A 292 -24.28 -11.18 7.75
C THR A 292 -25.27 -12.04 6.96
N ALA A 293 -25.34 -11.88 5.63
CA ALA A 293 -26.18 -12.70 4.77
C ALA A 293 -25.78 -14.19 4.91
N GLN A 294 -26.78 -15.07 4.97
CA GLN A 294 -26.55 -16.52 5.13
C GLN A 294 -26.56 -17.25 3.78
N ARG A 295 -27.17 -16.68 2.76
CA ARG A 295 -27.29 -17.26 1.43
C ARG A 295 -27.06 -16.18 0.38
N ILE A 296 -26.59 -16.56 -0.80
CA ILE A 296 -26.35 -15.62 -1.91
C ILE A 296 -27.64 -14.92 -2.35
N GLU A 297 -28.76 -15.63 -2.33
CA GLU A 297 -30.09 -15.08 -2.70
C GLU A 297 -30.56 -13.98 -1.74
N ASP A 298 -30.01 -13.91 -0.53
CA ASP A 298 -30.35 -12.90 0.47
C ASP A 298 -29.50 -11.63 0.30
N VAL A 299 -28.48 -11.65 -0.59
CA VAL A 299 -27.60 -10.50 -0.84
C VAL A 299 -28.21 -9.59 -1.92
N SER A 300 -28.35 -8.30 -1.61
CA SER A 300 -28.91 -7.34 -2.55
C SER A 300 -27.99 -7.10 -3.75
N PRO A 301 -28.52 -6.66 -4.90
CA PRO A 301 -27.69 -6.32 -6.05
C PRO A 301 -26.62 -5.24 -5.75
N SER A 302 -26.91 -4.24 -4.91
CA SER A 302 -25.95 -3.21 -4.51
C SER A 302 -24.79 -3.82 -3.71
N THR A 303 -25.09 -4.71 -2.78
CA THR A 303 -24.04 -5.42 -2.01
C THR A 303 -23.20 -6.33 -2.91
N LEU A 304 -23.82 -7.05 -3.86
CA LEU A 304 -23.05 -7.89 -4.79
C LEU A 304 -22.08 -7.08 -5.64
N GLN A 305 -22.44 -5.87 -6.07
CA GLN A 305 -21.53 -4.99 -6.81
C GLN A 305 -20.26 -4.65 -6.02
N VAL A 306 -20.36 -4.53 -4.70
CA VAL A 306 -19.24 -4.20 -3.80
C VAL A 306 -18.50 -5.44 -3.31
N ALA A 307 -19.14 -6.60 -3.29
CA ALA A 307 -18.57 -7.82 -2.73
C ALA A 307 -17.86 -8.73 -3.76
N GLN A 308 -17.91 -8.38 -5.06
CA GLN A 308 -17.32 -9.18 -6.15
C GLN A 308 -16.68 -8.29 -7.20
N ASP A 309 -15.83 -8.88 -8.05
CA ASP A 309 -15.25 -8.19 -9.20
C ASP A 309 -16.34 -7.79 -10.22
N GLY A 310 -16.15 -6.63 -10.85
CA GLY A 310 -17.11 -6.12 -11.83
C GLY A 310 -16.94 -4.64 -12.12
N GLN A 311 -17.98 -4.06 -12.72
CA GLN A 311 -17.98 -2.68 -13.21
C GLN A 311 -17.71 -1.67 -12.08
N PHE A 312 -18.16 -1.94 -10.85
CA PHE A 312 -17.92 -1.07 -9.70
C PHE A 312 -16.42 -0.83 -9.47
N TYR A 313 -15.58 -1.88 -9.53
CA TYR A 313 -14.13 -1.78 -9.36
C TYR A 313 -13.42 -1.31 -10.64
N GLN A 314 -13.89 -1.73 -11.82
CA GLN A 314 -13.36 -1.23 -13.09
C GLN A 314 -13.51 0.29 -13.23
N ASP A 315 -14.64 0.84 -12.76
CA ASP A 315 -14.86 2.29 -12.73
C ASP A 315 -13.94 3.03 -11.76
N ARG A 316 -13.35 2.33 -10.79
CA ARG A 316 -12.47 2.86 -9.73
C ARG A 316 -11.00 2.57 -9.94
N SER A 317 -10.67 1.72 -10.91
CA SER A 317 -9.29 1.43 -11.30
C SER A 317 -8.83 2.41 -12.39
N ALA A 318 -7.60 2.91 -12.25
CA ALA A 318 -6.96 3.72 -13.27
C ALA A 318 -6.39 2.83 -14.39
N ASP A 319 -6.50 3.26 -15.63
CA ASP A 319 -5.68 2.72 -16.71
C ASP A 319 -4.28 3.34 -16.64
N VAL A 320 -3.40 2.70 -15.91
CA VAL A 320 -2.05 3.23 -15.64
C VAL A 320 -1.18 3.33 -16.91
N GLY A 321 -1.48 2.54 -17.94
CA GLY A 321 -0.83 2.63 -19.25
C GLY A 321 -1.09 3.96 -19.96
N ASN A 322 -2.15 4.67 -19.60
CA ASN A 322 -2.45 5.99 -20.13
C ASN A 322 -1.69 7.13 -19.42
N ILE A 323 -0.96 6.87 -18.34
CA ILE A 323 -0.22 7.91 -17.60
C ILE A 323 0.97 8.37 -18.44
N THR A 324 0.98 9.67 -18.77
CA THR A 324 2.02 10.31 -19.59
C THR A 324 2.87 11.32 -18.81
N VAL A 325 2.57 11.53 -17.54
CA VAL A 325 3.30 12.47 -16.67
C VAL A 325 4.27 11.74 -15.75
N PRO A 326 5.43 12.34 -15.44
CA PRO A 326 6.37 11.77 -14.49
C PRO A 326 5.71 11.34 -13.19
N THR A 327 6.02 10.10 -12.74
CA THR A 327 5.38 9.46 -11.61
C THR A 327 6.40 8.80 -10.69
N MET A 328 6.43 9.19 -9.40
CA MET A 328 7.19 8.51 -8.36
C MET A 328 6.20 7.85 -7.40
N VAL A 329 6.17 6.53 -7.39
CA VAL A 329 5.31 5.72 -6.50
C VAL A 329 6.08 5.37 -5.23
N TYR A 330 5.49 5.64 -4.08
CA TYR A 330 5.97 5.11 -2.80
C TYR A 330 4.98 4.10 -2.25
N GLY A 331 5.49 2.99 -1.72
CA GLY A 331 4.72 1.94 -1.06
C GLY A 331 5.48 1.24 0.05
N GLY A 332 4.85 0.21 0.63
CA GLY A 332 5.42 -0.59 1.70
C GLY A 332 5.09 -2.08 1.58
N TRP A 333 6.06 -2.98 1.88
CA TRP A 333 5.80 -4.43 1.82
C TRP A 333 4.72 -4.91 2.79
N HIS A 334 4.47 -4.15 3.85
CA HIS A 334 3.40 -4.42 4.82
C HIS A 334 2.23 -3.44 4.68
N ASP A 335 2.18 -2.66 3.59
CA ASP A 335 1.03 -1.83 3.24
C ASP A 335 -0.16 -2.68 2.80
N ILE A 336 -1.38 -2.15 2.99
CA ILE A 336 -2.61 -2.79 2.49
C ILE A 336 -2.69 -2.80 0.96
N PHE A 337 -1.95 -1.90 0.28
CA PHE A 337 -1.86 -1.78 -1.17
C PHE A 337 -0.55 -2.33 -1.76
N ALA A 338 0.23 -3.10 -0.99
CA ALA A 338 1.51 -3.69 -1.42
C ALA A 338 1.43 -4.45 -2.74
N ASN A 339 0.24 -4.92 -3.13
CA ASN A 339 -0.02 -5.56 -4.40
C ASN A 339 -0.10 -4.55 -5.58
N SER A 340 -0.73 -3.38 -5.36
CA SER A 340 -0.95 -2.39 -6.41
C SER A 340 0.27 -1.51 -6.70
N GLU A 341 1.08 -1.18 -5.72
CA GLU A 341 2.17 -0.23 -5.85
C GLU A 341 3.21 -0.64 -6.92
N PRO A 342 3.77 -1.88 -6.88
CA PRO A 342 4.65 -2.33 -7.96
C PRO A 342 3.93 -2.50 -9.30
N ARG A 343 2.64 -2.85 -9.30
CA ARG A 343 1.85 -2.99 -10.53
C ARG A 343 1.59 -1.64 -11.21
N ILE A 344 1.33 -0.58 -10.44
CA ILE A 344 1.21 0.78 -10.95
C ILE A 344 2.52 1.17 -11.64
N TYR A 345 3.67 1.02 -10.95
CA TYR A 345 4.98 1.32 -11.50
C TYR A 345 5.26 0.53 -12.79
N ASN A 346 5.04 -0.78 -12.78
CA ASN A 346 5.28 -1.65 -13.92
C ASN A 346 4.34 -1.36 -15.10
N GLY A 347 3.09 -0.98 -14.82
CA GLY A 347 2.07 -0.69 -15.83
C GLY A 347 2.23 0.66 -16.53
N ILE A 348 3.00 1.60 -15.97
CA ILE A 348 3.26 2.91 -16.58
C ILE A 348 4.29 2.76 -17.70
N ASP A 349 3.94 3.24 -18.92
CA ASP A 349 4.84 3.22 -20.09
C ASP A 349 5.62 4.54 -20.20
N LEU A 350 6.53 4.77 -19.24
CA LEU A 350 7.43 5.92 -19.23
C LEU A 350 8.90 5.45 -19.16
N PRO A 351 9.84 6.22 -19.74
CA PRO A 351 11.26 5.90 -19.66
C PRO A 351 11.78 6.00 -18.22
N ALA A 352 12.88 5.30 -17.96
CA ALA A 352 13.61 5.41 -16.70
C ALA A 352 13.88 6.88 -16.35
N GLY A 353 13.74 7.22 -15.06
CA GLY A 353 13.84 8.59 -14.57
C GLY A 353 12.54 9.41 -14.62
N GLN A 354 11.59 9.04 -15.49
CA GLN A 354 10.24 9.63 -15.48
C GLN A 354 9.24 8.75 -14.70
N LYS A 355 9.58 7.52 -14.37
CA LYS A 355 8.89 6.70 -13.38
C LYS A 355 9.89 6.13 -12.40
N GLN A 356 9.51 6.10 -11.13
CA GLN A 356 10.32 5.55 -10.04
C GLN A 356 9.43 4.85 -9.02
N LEU A 357 9.97 3.81 -8.38
CA LEU A 357 9.31 3.06 -7.31
C LEU A 357 10.19 3.08 -6.06
N ILE A 358 9.60 3.38 -4.92
CA ILE A 358 10.23 3.21 -3.61
C ILE A 358 9.34 2.28 -2.78
N MET A 359 9.88 1.12 -2.36
CA MET A 359 9.17 0.18 -1.49
C MET A 359 9.84 0.12 -0.12
N GLY A 360 9.17 0.65 0.89
CA GLY A 360 9.60 0.61 2.29
C GLY A 360 9.20 -0.68 3.01
N ASN A 361 9.55 -0.77 4.28
CA ASN A 361 9.14 -1.88 5.17
C ASN A 361 8.01 -1.44 6.12
N GLY A 362 7.25 -0.41 5.75
CA GLY A 362 6.20 0.19 6.55
C GLY A 362 4.83 -0.46 6.36
N TYR A 363 3.95 -0.14 7.30
CA TYR A 363 2.51 -0.37 7.20
C TYR A 363 1.83 0.91 6.69
N HIS A 364 0.58 0.81 6.28
CA HIS A 364 -0.20 1.93 5.72
C HIS A 364 -0.28 3.18 6.62
N VAL A 365 -0.33 3.01 7.94
CA VAL A 365 -0.32 4.15 8.87
C VAL A 365 1.09 4.64 9.21
N THR A 366 2.14 4.05 8.62
CA THR A 366 3.54 4.40 8.91
C THR A 366 4.35 4.76 7.64
N PRO A 367 3.80 5.56 6.68
CA PRO A 367 4.52 5.93 5.47
C PRO A 367 5.80 6.70 5.80
N GLY A 368 6.88 6.37 5.09
CA GLY A 368 8.20 6.98 5.31
C GLY A 368 8.86 6.61 6.64
N GLY A 369 8.31 5.65 7.39
CA GLY A 369 8.91 5.17 8.63
C GLY A 369 10.36 4.74 8.42
N GLY A 370 11.30 5.34 9.18
CA GLY A 370 12.72 5.07 9.04
C GLY A 370 13.47 5.91 8.00
N PHE A 371 12.80 6.70 7.16
CA PHE A 371 13.44 7.61 6.20
C PHE A 371 14.20 8.74 6.90
N GLY A 372 15.19 9.31 6.22
CA GLY A 372 16.03 10.37 6.76
C GLY A 372 17.10 9.88 7.75
N LYS A 373 17.20 8.57 8.03
CA LYS A 373 18.25 7.96 8.85
C LYS A 373 19.42 7.51 7.99
N ASP A 374 20.58 7.29 8.62
CA ASP A 374 21.75 6.73 7.95
C ASP A 374 21.40 5.39 7.30
N GLY A 375 21.79 5.22 6.04
CA GLY A 375 21.52 4.00 5.27
C GLY A 375 20.10 3.88 4.70
N ALA A 376 19.23 4.87 4.91
CA ALA A 376 17.86 4.89 4.39
C ALA A 376 17.66 6.02 3.34
N PRO A 377 16.57 6.01 2.56
CA PRO A 377 16.22 7.12 1.69
C PRO A 377 16.04 8.44 2.43
N PRO A 378 16.11 9.60 1.73
CA PRO A 378 15.72 10.88 2.28
C PRO A 378 14.29 10.88 2.80
N ARG A 379 13.97 11.82 3.69
CA ARG A 379 12.61 12.01 4.16
C ARG A 379 11.62 12.13 3.00
N LEU A 380 10.43 11.61 3.19
CA LEU A 380 9.39 11.53 2.16
C LEU A 380 8.98 12.92 1.65
N ASP A 381 8.87 13.91 2.54
CA ASP A 381 8.56 15.30 2.19
C ASP A 381 9.69 15.98 1.37
N VAL A 382 10.94 15.60 1.58
CA VAL A 382 12.09 16.06 0.80
C VAL A 382 12.10 15.45 -0.61
N LEU A 383 11.78 14.16 -0.71
CA LEU A 383 11.63 13.47 -2.01
C LEU A 383 10.50 14.08 -2.83
N GLU A 384 9.34 14.33 -2.20
CA GLU A 384 8.19 14.98 -2.85
C GLU A 384 8.59 16.34 -3.42
N ARG A 385 9.25 17.20 -2.61
CA ARG A 385 9.72 18.51 -3.10
C ARG A 385 10.72 18.36 -4.24
N ALA A 386 11.73 17.49 -4.12
CA ALA A 386 12.73 17.29 -5.17
C ALA A 386 12.11 16.81 -6.49
N TRP A 387 11.08 15.93 -6.40
CA TRP A 387 10.32 15.48 -7.56
C TRP A 387 9.61 16.63 -8.26
N PHE A 388 8.88 17.45 -7.54
CA PHE A 388 8.19 18.61 -8.11
C PHE A 388 9.14 19.74 -8.53
N ASP A 389 10.25 19.95 -7.85
CA ASP A 389 11.29 20.91 -8.27
C ASP A 389 11.80 20.58 -9.68
N LYS A 390 12.02 19.30 -9.98
CA LYS A 390 12.41 18.86 -11.33
C LYS A 390 11.30 19.07 -12.35
N TRP A 391 10.10 18.52 -12.08
CA TRP A 391 9.09 18.38 -13.12
C TRP A 391 8.15 19.57 -13.26
N LEU A 392 7.98 20.40 -12.23
CA LEU A 392 7.15 21.61 -12.29
C LEU A 392 8.00 22.87 -12.50
N LYS A 393 9.15 22.98 -11.81
CA LYS A 393 10.02 24.17 -11.92
C LYS A 393 11.14 24.02 -12.93
N GLY A 394 11.47 22.80 -13.37
CA GLY A 394 12.57 22.51 -14.28
C GLY A 394 13.95 22.67 -13.62
N ILE A 395 14.02 22.52 -12.30
CA ILE A 395 15.29 22.55 -11.57
C ILE A 395 16.04 21.26 -11.86
N ASP A 396 17.26 21.38 -12.37
CA ASP A 396 18.13 20.24 -12.63
C ASP A 396 18.79 19.78 -11.33
N ASN A 397 18.06 18.98 -10.56
CA ASN A 397 18.50 18.44 -9.27
C ASN A 397 18.90 16.95 -9.36
N GLY A 398 18.78 16.33 -10.53
CA GLY A 398 19.17 14.94 -10.78
C GLY A 398 18.26 13.86 -10.21
N ILE A 399 17.07 14.23 -9.67
CA ILE A 399 16.12 13.25 -9.08
C ILE A 399 15.72 12.15 -10.07
N GLU A 400 15.76 12.42 -11.37
CA GLU A 400 15.49 11.44 -12.43
C GLU A 400 16.50 10.29 -12.46
N ARG A 401 17.63 10.42 -11.78
CA ARG A 401 18.66 9.38 -11.63
C ARG A 401 18.61 8.67 -10.27
N TYR A 402 17.67 9.05 -9.42
CA TYR A 402 17.44 8.37 -8.15
C TYR A 402 16.85 6.99 -8.44
N GLY A 403 17.62 5.98 -8.53
CA GLY A 403 17.37 4.59 -8.92
C GLY A 403 15.97 4.24 -9.44
N PRO A 404 15.77 3.50 -10.50
CA PRO A 404 14.43 3.19 -11.02
C PRO A 404 13.55 2.52 -9.96
N VAL A 405 14.13 1.59 -9.19
CA VAL A 405 13.49 0.90 -8.05
C VAL A 405 14.41 0.98 -6.85
N THR A 406 13.96 1.61 -5.78
CA THR A 406 14.60 1.62 -4.47
C THR A 406 13.72 0.84 -3.51
N MET A 407 14.24 -0.19 -2.85
CA MET A 407 13.42 -1.03 -2.00
C MET A 407 14.16 -1.49 -0.74
N PHE A 408 13.40 -1.62 0.34
CA PHE A 408 13.87 -2.28 1.54
C PHE A 408 13.76 -3.79 1.35
N GLN A 409 14.88 -4.47 1.24
CA GLN A 409 14.91 -5.93 1.22
C GLN A 409 14.61 -6.45 2.62
N GLN A 410 13.48 -7.13 2.81
CA GLN A 410 13.08 -7.67 4.10
C GLN A 410 14.12 -8.69 4.60
N GLY A 411 14.51 -8.61 5.87
CA GLY A 411 15.64 -9.39 6.42
C GLY A 411 17.03 -8.83 6.08
N GLY A 412 17.10 -7.75 5.29
CA GLY A 412 18.32 -7.08 4.85
C GLY A 412 18.31 -5.58 5.12
N GLY A 413 18.40 -4.79 4.07
CA GLY A 413 18.46 -3.33 4.10
C GLY A 413 18.00 -2.72 2.78
N TRP A 414 18.28 -1.43 2.61
CA TRP A 414 17.95 -0.72 1.38
C TRP A 414 18.84 -1.14 0.22
N ILE A 415 18.21 -1.45 -0.91
CA ILE A 415 18.87 -1.79 -2.18
C ILE A 415 18.23 -1.00 -3.33
N THR A 416 18.94 -0.92 -4.44
CA THR A 416 18.42 -0.41 -5.72
C THR A 416 18.54 -1.47 -6.79
N ASP A 417 17.59 -1.46 -7.73
CA ASP A 417 17.60 -2.34 -8.89
C ASP A 417 17.01 -1.58 -10.09
N ASP A 418 17.26 -2.08 -11.30
CA ASP A 418 16.71 -1.49 -12.52
C ASP A 418 15.22 -1.81 -12.72
N GLN A 419 14.72 -2.85 -12.05
CA GLN A 419 13.34 -3.34 -12.18
C GLN A 419 12.86 -4.10 -10.95
N PHE A 420 11.54 -4.29 -10.86
CA PHE A 420 10.89 -5.24 -9.94
C PHE A 420 9.88 -6.11 -10.70
N PRO A 421 9.87 -7.46 -10.56
CA PRO A 421 10.84 -8.27 -9.80
C PRO A 421 12.28 -8.14 -10.33
N ARG A 422 13.26 -8.40 -9.44
CA ARG A 422 14.68 -8.26 -9.79
C ARG A 422 15.08 -9.18 -10.93
N ALA A 423 15.98 -8.70 -11.78
CA ALA A 423 16.53 -9.51 -12.86
C ALA A 423 17.18 -10.79 -12.32
N GLY A 424 16.97 -11.91 -13.01
CA GLY A 424 17.52 -13.21 -12.61
C GLY A 424 16.73 -13.94 -11.53
N ALA A 425 15.55 -13.45 -11.13
CA ALA A 425 14.65 -14.23 -10.31
C ALA A 425 14.16 -15.47 -11.08
N THR A 426 14.38 -16.65 -10.53
CA THR A 426 13.97 -17.94 -11.09
C THR A 426 13.04 -18.64 -10.12
N TYR A 427 11.95 -19.21 -10.64
CA TYR A 427 10.95 -19.85 -9.81
C TYR A 427 11.28 -21.33 -9.57
N GLU A 428 11.25 -21.73 -8.31
CA GLU A 428 11.46 -23.11 -7.89
C GLU A 428 10.27 -23.58 -7.05
N ARG A 429 9.88 -24.87 -7.26
CA ARG A 429 8.90 -25.53 -6.39
C ARG A 429 9.57 -25.98 -5.11
N MET A 430 8.99 -25.54 -3.98
CA MET A 430 9.29 -26.09 -2.67
C MET A 430 8.08 -26.89 -2.20
N TYR A 431 8.25 -28.19 -2.06
CA TYR A 431 7.15 -29.12 -1.74
C TYR A 431 6.87 -29.19 -0.25
N LEU A 432 5.57 -29.23 0.11
CA LEU A 432 5.10 -29.45 1.47
C LEU A 432 5.18 -30.95 1.80
N ASN A 433 5.86 -31.31 2.86
CA ASN A 433 6.09 -32.69 3.29
C ASN A 433 5.61 -32.92 4.73
N SER A 434 5.10 -34.13 5.01
CA SER A 434 4.60 -34.52 6.33
C SER A 434 5.70 -34.85 7.34
N ALA A 435 6.96 -35.00 6.89
CA ALA A 435 8.07 -35.22 7.81
C ALA A 435 8.30 -33.96 8.66
N PRO A 436 8.44 -34.08 10.00
CA PRO A 436 8.62 -32.93 10.85
C PRO A 436 9.94 -32.24 10.57
N SER A 437 9.94 -30.90 10.55
CA SER A 437 11.15 -30.09 10.44
C SER A 437 11.95 -30.05 11.75
N GLY A 438 11.29 -30.27 12.88
CA GLY A 438 11.86 -30.14 14.22
C GLY A 438 12.04 -28.70 14.69
N THR A 439 11.49 -27.70 13.95
CA THR A 439 11.68 -26.27 14.23
C THR A 439 10.42 -25.55 14.68
N ALA A 440 9.26 -26.19 14.61
CA ALA A 440 7.96 -25.58 14.89
C ALA A 440 7.12 -26.39 15.90
N ALA A 441 7.73 -26.81 17.01
CA ALA A 441 7.05 -27.60 18.06
C ALA A 441 5.84 -26.90 18.70
N HIS A 442 5.71 -25.58 18.52
CA HIS A 442 4.57 -24.78 18.97
C HIS A 442 3.39 -24.80 17.99
N ALA A 443 3.63 -25.17 16.72
CA ALA A 443 2.60 -25.18 15.67
C ALA A 443 1.59 -26.34 15.90
N ALA A 444 0.41 -26.20 15.28
CA ALA A 444 -0.57 -27.31 15.29
C ALA A 444 -0.02 -28.53 14.53
N TYR A 445 0.80 -28.30 13.52
CA TYR A 445 1.55 -29.33 12.81
C TYR A 445 2.90 -28.79 12.36
N ASP A 446 3.97 -29.57 12.60
CA ASP A 446 5.36 -29.27 12.17
C ASP A 446 5.73 -30.18 10.99
N GLY A 447 5.66 -29.67 9.77
CA GLY A 447 6.09 -30.32 8.54
C GLY A 447 7.40 -29.73 8.00
N SER A 448 7.91 -30.29 6.91
CA SER A 448 9.10 -29.80 6.22
C SER A 448 8.79 -29.26 4.82
N LEU A 449 9.62 -28.32 4.37
CA LEU A 449 9.58 -27.72 3.03
C LEU A 449 10.86 -28.15 2.29
N THR A 450 10.72 -28.85 1.16
CA THR A 450 11.84 -29.47 0.45
C THR A 450 11.77 -29.25 -1.06
N SER A 451 12.92 -29.34 -1.75
CA SER A 451 12.97 -29.38 -3.22
C SER A 451 12.50 -30.74 -3.79
N ASP A 452 12.53 -31.79 -2.98
CA ASP A 452 12.08 -33.12 -3.38
C ASP A 452 10.58 -33.30 -3.12
N GLN A 453 9.90 -34.02 -4.05
CA GLN A 453 8.49 -34.35 -3.90
C GLN A 453 8.24 -35.25 -2.66
N PRO A 454 7.05 -35.14 -2.02
CA PRO A 454 6.73 -35.97 -0.88
C PRO A 454 6.78 -37.46 -1.24
N SER A 455 7.48 -38.23 -0.42
CA SER A 455 7.62 -39.69 -0.60
C SER A 455 6.49 -40.48 0.04
N ALA A 456 5.76 -39.87 0.96
CA ALA A 456 4.65 -40.49 1.68
C ALA A 456 3.39 -39.62 1.54
N ALA A 457 2.25 -40.26 1.28
CA ALA A 457 0.96 -39.59 1.31
C ALA A 457 0.53 -39.32 2.75
N ALA A 458 -0.02 -38.11 2.97
CA ALA A 458 -0.56 -37.72 4.26
C ALA A 458 -1.73 -36.75 4.07
N ARG A 459 -2.71 -36.83 4.97
CA ARG A 459 -3.77 -35.81 5.10
C ARG A 459 -3.54 -35.05 6.40
N LEU A 460 -3.38 -33.74 6.30
CA LEU A 460 -3.20 -32.87 7.45
C LEU A 460 -4.46 -32.03 7.65
N THR A 461 -4.79 -31.75 8.90
CA THR A 461 -6.04 -31.06 9.25
C THR A 461 -5.75 -29.78 9.99
N VAL A 462 -6.42 -28.69 9.60
CA VAL A 462 -6.38 -27.39 10.26
C VAL A 462 -7.81 -26.91 10.53
N ALA A 463 -8.04 -26.34 11.70
CA ALA A 463 -9.33 -25.77 12.08
C ALA A 463 -9.30 -24.24 12.01
N PRO A 464 -10.43 -23.58 11.69
CA PRO A 464 -10.53 -22.13 11.79
C PRO A 464 -10.21 -21.64 13.21
N GLY A 465 -9.38 -20.60 13.33
CA GLY A 465 -8.95 -20.02 14.58
C GLY A 465 -8.92 -18.51 14.57
N LEU A 466 -8.56 -17.89 15.69
CA LEU A 466 -8.57 -16.44 15.90
C LEU A 466 -7.20 -15.87 16.29
N ARG A 467 -6.13 -16.66 16.30
CA ARG A 467 -4.81 -16.19 16.72
C ARG A 467 -4.17 -15.21 15.74
N GLY A 468 -4.73 -15.08 14.54
CA GLY A 468 -4.37 -14.02 13.59
C GLY A 468 -4.49 -12.60 14.14
N PHE A 469 -5.29 -12.37 15.20
CA PHE A 469 -5.33 -11.08 15.90
C PHE A 469 -3.97 -10.65 16.48
N CYS A 470 -3.05 -11.59 16.66
CA CYS A 470 -1.71 -11.34 17.21
C CYS A 470 -0.66 -11.87 16.23
N SER A 471 -0.56 -11.22 15.07
CA SER A 471 0.38 -11.60 14.01
C SER A 471 0.76 -10.40 13.13
N GLY A 472 1.86 -10.52 12.40
CA GLY A 472 2.24 -9.53 11.37
C GLY A 472 1.22 -9.44 10.23
N ASP A 473 0.60 -10.57 9.87
CA ASP A 473 -0.49 -10.64 8.90
C ASP A 473 -1.72 -9.85 9.37
N GLY A 474 -2.19 -10.08 10.60
CA GLY A 474 -3.26 -9.30 11.21
C GLY A 474 -2.92 -7.82 11.36
N THR A 475 -1.66 -7.50 11.63
CA THR A 475 -1.16 -6.11 11.68
C THR A 475 -1.28 -5.42 10.32
N GLN A 476 -0.86 -6.05 9.24
CA GLN A 476 -1.05 -5.53 7.89
C GLN A 476 -2.55 -5.38 7.57
N GLY A 477 -3.38 -6.36 7.94
CA GLY A 477 -4.83 -6.32 7.74
C GLY A 477 -5.55 -5.20 8.50
N THR A 478 -4.95 -4.66 9.57
CA THR A 478 -5.42 -3.47 10.29
C THR A 478 -4.68 -2.20 9.86
N ALA A 479 -4.02 -2.21 8.70
CA ALA A 479 -3.23 -1.10 8.17
C ALA A 479 -2.07 -0.65 9.08
N GLY A 480 -1.66 -1.48 10.05
CA GLY A 480 -0.63 -1.15 11.04
C GLY A 480 -1.15 -0.52 12.33
N ILE A 481 -2.47 -0.34 12.48
CA ILE A 481 -3.05 0.29 13.70
C ILE A 481 -2.67 -0.48 14.96
N SER A 482 -2.60 -1.82 14.90
CA SER A 482 -2.20 -2.65 16.04
C SER A 482 -0.77 -2.37 16.52
N VAL A 483 0.17 -2.04 15.63
CA VAL A 483 1.54 -1.63 16.01
C VAL A 483 1.51 -0.28 16.73
N VAL A 484 0.78 0.68 16.19
CA VAL A 484 0.63 2.02 16.79
C VAL A 484 0.00 1.92 18.20
N LEU A 485 -0.89 0.95 18.41
CA LEU A 485 -1.50 0.67 19.71
C LEU A 485 -0.60 -0.19 20.65
N GLY A 486 0.60 -0.57 20.22
CA GLY A 486 1.59 -1.25 21.05
C GLY A 486 1.39 -2.77 21.19
N ALA A 487 0.84 -3.44 20.19
CA ALA A 487 0.70 -4.89 20.18
C ALA A 487 2.06 -5.57 19.91
N SER A 488 2.73 -6.03 20.96
CA SER A 488 4.07 -6.65 20.89
C SER A 488 4.13 -7.95 20.07
N CYS A 489 3.01 -8.63 19.88
CA CYS A 489 2.92 -9.89 19.13
C CYS A 489 2.84 -9.70 17.60
N SER A 490 2.80 -8.48 17.11
CA SER A 490 2.62 -8.18 15.68
C SER A 490 3.82 -8.52 14.79
N LYS A 491 4.98 -8.82 15.37
CA LYS A 491 6.24 -9.08 14.63
C LYS A 491 6.69 -10.55 14.65
N ASP A 492 6.00 -11.42 15.41
CA ASP A 492 6.36 -12.84 15.57
C ASP A 492 5.16 -13.74 15.35
N SER A 493 5.19 -14.52 14.29
CA SER A 493 4.08 -15.38 13.87
C SER A 493 3.87 -16.62 14.74
N ARG A 494 4.78 -16.95 15.67
CA ARG A 494 4.69 -18.19 16.47
C ARG A 494 3.37 -18.33 17.25
N PHE A 495 2.75 -17.21 17.63
CA PHE A 495 1.45 -17.27 18.27
C PHE A 495 0.35 -17.72 17.31
N GLN A 496 0.36 -17.22 16.06
CA GLN A 496 -0.59 -17.63 15.02
C GLN A 496 -0.29 -19.05 14.53
N GLU A 497 0.98 -19.41 14.37
CA GLU A 497 1.43 -20.74 13.93
C GLU A 497 0.89 -21.88 14.82
N ALA A 498 0.57 -21.59 16.08
CA ALA A 498 -0.06 -22.57 16.97
C ALA A 498 -1.46 -23.05 16.51
N GLU A 499 -2.08 -22.39 15.53
CA GLU A 499 -3.31 -22.79 14.83
C GLU A 499 -3.05 -23.24 13.38
N GLY A 500 -1.77 -23.22 12.92
CA GLY A 500 -1.38 -23.42 11.53
C GLY A 500 -0.76 -24.79 11.24
N LEU A 501 -0.82 -25.19 9.98
CA LEU A 501 0.04 -26.22 9.41
C LEU A 501 1.30 -25.52 8.91
N THR A 502 2.43 -25.84 9.51
CA THR A 502 3.70 -25.13 9.33
C THR A 502 4.69 -26.03 8.60
N PHE A 503 5.31 -25.54 7.54
CA PHE A 503 6.29 -26.27 6.74
C PHE A 503 7.59 -25.46 6.65
N THR A 504 8.69 -26.01 7.20
CA THR A 504 9.96 -25.29 7.31
C THR A 504 11.07 -25.95 6.50
N GLY A 505 11.76 -25.13 5.70
CA GLY A 505 12.91 -25.55 4.91
C GLY A 505 14.20 -25.72 5.72
N GLU A 506 15.24 -26.21 5.07
CA GLU A 506 16.60 -26.24 5.62
C GLU A 506 17.12 -24.83 5.85
N ALA A 507 18.05 -24.70 6.79
CA ALA A 507 18.72 -23.41 7.01
C ALA A 507 19.59 -23.05 5.80
N VAL A 508 19.47 -21.81 5.32
CA VAL A 508 20.34 -21.34 4.25
C VAL A 508 21.75 -21.15 4.78
N THR A 509 22.75 -21.47 3.95
CA THR A 509 24.17 -21.35 4.31
C THR A 509 24.78 -20.02 3.86
N GLU A 510 24.14 -19.39 2.86
CA GLU A 510 24.50 -18.09 2.29
C GLU A 510 23.27 -17.20 2.20
N PRO A 511 23.42 -15.87 2.10
CA PRO A 511 22.29 -14.98 1.91
C PRO A 511 21.49 -15.39 0.67
N THR A 512 20.20 -15.71 0.86
CA THR A 512 19.33 -16.21 -0.20
C THR A 512 18.20 -15.22 -0.44
N SER A 513 18.19 -14.58 -1.61
CA SER A 513 17.24 -13.53 -1.94
C SER A 513 16.02 -14.07 -2.68
N LEU A 514 14.87 -13.47 -2.40
CA LEU A 514 13.57 -13.69 -3.05
C LEU A 514 13.09 -12.36 -3.65
N SER A 515 12.56 -12.37 -4.88
CA SER A 515 12.03 -11.14 -5.50
C SER A 515 10.87 -11.44 -6.43
N GLY A 516 9.68 -10.97 -6.10
CA GLY A 516 8.49 -11.09 -6.95
C GLY A 516 7.28 -11.69 -6.25
N PRO A 517 6.20 -11.96 -6.99
CA PRO A 517 5.01 -12.63 -6.49
C PRO A 517 5.30 -14.10 -6.17
N ILE A 518 4.57 -14.65 -5.19
CA ILE A 518 4.67 -16.05 -4.75
C ILE A 518 3.28 -16.68 -4.89
N ASN A 519 3.21 -17.95 -5.29
CA ASN A 519 1.97 -18.73 -5.30
C ASN A 519 2.09 -19.95 -4.39
N VAL A 520 1.08 -20.18 -3.55
CA VAL A 520 0.95 -21.40 -2.75
C VAL A 520 -0.13 -22.28 -3.36
N HIS A 521 0.28 -23.41 -3.94
CA HIS A 521 -0.59 -24.42 -4.52
C HIS A 521 -0.91 -25.51 -3.50
N LEU A 522 -2.19 -25.72 -3.20
CA LEU A 522 -2.65 -26.72 -2.25
C LEU A 522 -3.64 -27.68 -2.90
N GLU A 523 -3.43 -28.97 -2.69
CA GLU A 523 -4.42 -30.01 -2.91
C GLU A 523 -5.25 -30.17 -1.62
N THR A 524 -6.51 -29.75 -1.66
CA THR A 524 -7.34 -29.58 -0.48
C THR A 524 -8.53 -30.53 -0.46
N VAL A 525 -9.01 -30.89 0.74
CA VAL A 525 -10.27 -31.60 0.94
C VAL A 525 -11.08 -30.87 2.01
N LEU A 526 -12.35 -30.61 1.71
CA LEU A 526 -13.27 -29.95 2.63
C LEU A 526 -14.41 -30.91 3.02
N ASP A 527 -14.87 -30.80 4.27
CA ASP A 527 -16.07 -31.51 4.76
C ASP A 527 -17.35 -30.69 4.59
N ALA A 528 -17.26 -29.57 3.87
CA ALA A 528 -18.32 -28.63 3.58
C ALA A 528 -18.25 -28.19 2.12
N THR A 529 -19.22 -27.40 1.64
CA THR A 529 -19.29 -26.93 0.25
C THR A 529 -18.41 -25.72 -0.01
N ASP A 530 -17.82 -25.14 1.03
CA ASP A 530 -16.84 -24.06 0.95
C ASP A 530 -15.83 -24.12 2.11
N GLY A 531 -14.77 -23.30 2.02
CA GLY A 531 -13.75 -23.10 3.02
C GLY A 531 -12.91 -21.88 2.70
N PHE A 532 -12.20 -21.36 3.69
CA PHE A 532 -11.33 -20.20 3.53
C PHE A 532 -9.88 -20.60 3.83
N TRP A 533 -9.00 -20.41 2.88
CA TRP A 533 -7.59 -20.70 3.00
C TRP A 533 -6.80 -19.40 3.12
N ALA A 534 -5.87 -19.36 4.06
CA ALA A 534 -4.87 -18.31 4.16
C ALA A 534 -3.48 -18.93 4.28
N ALA A 535 -2.50 -18.24 3.76
CA ALA A 535 -1.10 -18.66 3.86
C ALA A 535 -0.20 -17.47 4.18
N THR A 536 0.89 -17.74 4.90
CA THR A 536 1.99 -16.81 5.10
C THR A 536 3.30 -17.46 4.66
N VAL A 537 4.23 -16.65 4.14
CA VAL A 537 5.62 -17.04 3.92
C VAL A 537 6.46 -16.25 4.90
N ASN A 538 7.29 -16.93 5.68
CA ASN A 538 8.01 -16.33 6.80
C ASN A 538 9.53 -16.57 6.69
N ASP A 539 10.30 -15.64 7.23
CA ASP A 539 11.70 -15.78 7.58
C ASP A 539 11.82 -16.26 9.03
N VAL A 540 12.38 -17.44 9.25
CA VAL A 540 12.60 -17.99 10.59
C VAL A 540 14.08 -17.86 10.97
N ALA A 541 14.32 -17.02 11.96
CA ALA A 541 15.66 -16.80 12.52
C ALA A 541 16.17 -18.02 13.34
N PRO A 542 17.48 -18.13 13.59
CA PRO A 542 18.05 -19.22 14.36
C PRO A 542 17.52 -19.37 15.79
N ASP A 543 16.99 -18.30 16.39
CA ASP A 543 16.35 -18.32 17.72
C ASP A 543 14.88 -18.77 17.67
N GLY A 544 14.35 -19.08 16.47
CA GLY A 544 12.99 -19.52 16.22
C GLY A 544 11.99 -18.38 16.01
N THR A 545 12.39 -17.11 16.11
CA THR A 545 11.52 -15.97 15.75
C THR A 545 11.08 -16.10 14.29
N SER A 546 9.76 -16.00 14.04
CA SER A 546 9.15 -16.17 12.72
C SER A 546 8.56 -14.85 12.25
N THR A 547 9.17 -14.25 11.25
CA THR A 547 8.77 -12.95 10.71
C THR A 547 8.07 -13.13 9.36
N PRO A 548 6.80 -12.70 9.19
CA PRO A 548 6.11 -12.82 7.91
C PRO A 548 6.75 -11.91 6.87
N ILE A 549 7.05 -12.50 5.70
CA ILE A 549 7.56 -11.81 4.51
C ILE A 549 6.38 -11.39 3.61
N THR A 550 5.44 -12.31 3.40
CA THR A 550 4.26 -12.09 2.58
C THR A 550 3.12 -13.01 3.00
N ASN A 551 1.94 -12.73 2.51
CA ASN A 551 0.72 -13.45 2.82
C ASN A 551 -0.27 -13.42 1.64
N GLY A 552 -1.25 -14.32 1.69
CA GLY A 552 -2.35 -14.40 0.74
C GLY A 552 -3.51 -15.20 1.30
N ALA A 553 -4.66 -15.10 0.63
CA ALA A 553 -5.86 -15.83 1.02
C ALA A 553 -6.73 -16.17 -0.19
N LEU A 554 -7.59 -17.20 -0.03
CA LEU A 554 -8.55 -17.60 -1.05
C LEU A 554 -9.74 -18.34 -0.44
N THR A 555 -10.94 -17.92 -0.81
CA THR A 555 -12.18 -18.70 -0.60
C THR A 555 -12.20 -19.85 -1.61
N ALA A 556 -12.30 -21.08 -1.16
CA ALA A 556 -12.14 -22.27 -2.00
C ALA A 556 -13.10 -22.33 -3.20
N SER A 557 -14.34 -21.87 -3.02
CA SER A 557 -15.32 -21.82 -4.12
C SER A 557 -15.04 -20.75 -5.16
N LEU A 558 -14.19 -19.73 -4.87
CA LEU A 558 -13.80 -18.66 -5.77
C LEU A 558 -12.44 -18.91 -6.46
N ARG A 559 -12.00 -20.19 -6.52
CA ARG A 559 -10.71 -20.60 -7.07
C ARG A 559 -10.58 -20.49 -8.60
N ALA A 560 -11.67 -20.18 -9.32
CA ALA A 560 -11.62 -20.05 -10.77
C ALA A 560 -10.67 -18.91 -11.20
N VAL A 561 -9.74 -19.21 -12.11
CA VAL A 561 -8.66 -18.33 -12.56
C VAL A 561 -8.91 -17.83 -13.99
N ASP A 562 -8.66 -16.55 -14.24
CA ASP A 562 -8.55 -15.96 -15.56
C ASP A 562 -7.11 -16.11 -16.08
N ASP A 563 -6.85 -17.14 -16.87
CA ASP A 563 -5.52 -17.40 -17.44
C ASP A 563 -5.00 -16.23 -18.30
N SER A 564 -5.89 -15.43 -18.89
CA SER A 564 -5.47 -14.30 -19.75
C SER A 564 -4.86 -13.14 -18.96
N LYS A 565 -5.15 -13.07 -17.67
CA LYS A 565 -4.63 -12.04 -16.74
C LYS A 565 -3.62 -12.61 -15.74
N SER A 566 -3.44 -13.91 -15.73
CA SER A 566 -2.52 -14.60 -14.82
C SER A 566 -1.11 -14.64 -15.37
N THR A 567 -0.14 -14.66 -14.47
CA THR A 567 1.27 -14.88 -14.83
C THR A 567 1.69 -16.30 -14.46
N ARG A 568 2.41 -16.96 -15.38
CA ARG A 568 3.05 -18.25 -15.14
C ARG A 568 4.56 -18.08 -15.19
N SER A 569 5.24 -18.75 -14.29
CA SER A 569 6.70 -18.87 -14.31
C SER A 569 7.18 -19.88 -15.35
N ALA A 570 8.49 -19.89 -15.63
CA ALA A 570 9.09 -20.75 -16.66
C ALA A 570 8.88 -22.26 -16.39
N ASN A 571 8.65 -22.66 -15.14
CA ASN A 571 8.35 -24.06 -14.77
C ASN A 571 6.89 -24.45 -15.08
N GLY A 572 6.06 -23.52 -15.60
CA GLY A 572 4.66 -23.73 -15.98
C GLY A 572 3.64 -23.47 -14.88
N ASP A 573 4.06 -23.25 -13.65
CA ASP A 573 3.17 -22.95 -12.53
C ASP A 573 2.72 -21.49 -12.52
N TYR A 574 1.60 -21.21 -11.86
CA TYR A 574 1.25 -19.84 -11.58
C TYR A 574 2.33 -19.22 -10.67
N SER A 575 2.77 -18.03 -11.04
CA SER A 575 3.46 -17.12 -10.14
C SER A 575 2.48 -16.09 -9.56
N GLU A 576 1.47 -15.72 -10.37
CA GLU A 576 0.45 -14.74 -9.99
C GLU A 576 -0.89 -15.15 -10.62
N PRO A 577 -1.68 -16.04 -9.97
CA PRO A 577 -3.01 -16.41 -10.44
C PRO A 577 -4.00 -15.25 -10.27
N HIS A 578 -4.72 -14.90 -11.34
CA HIS A 578 -5.77 -13.89 -11.30
C HIS A 578 -7.14 -14.54 -11.18
N HIS A 579 -7.67 -14.62 -9.97
CA HIS A 579 -8.99 -15.17 -9.71
C HIS A 579 -10.10 -14.22 -10.19
N TYR A 580 -11.18 -14.76 -10.75
CA TYR A 580 -12.33 -13.96 -11.18
C TYR A 580 -13.02 -13.25 -10.01
N LEU A 581 -13.12 -13.89 -8.86
CA LEU A 581 -13.76 -13.38 -7.64
C LEU A 581 -15.21 -12.89 -7.88
N THR A 582 -15.97 -13.63 -8.69
CA THR A 582 -17.39 -13.35 -8.98
C THR A 582 -18.27 -14.52 -8.59
N ILE A 583 -19.53 -14.23 -8.24
CA ILE A 583 -20.51 -15.27 -7.88
C ILE A 583 -20.82 -16.18 -9.09
N ASP A 584 -20.86 -15.62 -10.30
CA ASP A 584 -21.15 -16.39 -11.52
C ASP A 584 -20.07 -17.43 -11.85
N THR A 585 -18.83 -17.18 -11.45
CA THR A 585 -17.71 -18.13 -11.63
C THR A 585 -17.47 -19.02 -10.42
N ARG A 586 -18.27 -18.88 -9.37
CA ARG A 586 -18.17 -19.66 -8.15
C ARG A 586 -18.32 -21.15 -8.44
N GLN A 587 -17.43 -21.96 -7.89
CA GLN A 587 -17.41 -23.40 -8.00
C GLN A 587 -17.46 -24.04 -6.62
N PRO A 588 -18.63 -24.31 -6.04
CA PRO A 588 -18.74 -24.99 -4.75
C PRO A 588 -17.90 -26.27 -4.72
N VAL A 589 -17.30 -26.54 -3.58
CA VAL A 589 -16.48 -27.73 -3.39
C VAL A 589 -17.41 -28.93 -3.14
N VAL A 590 -17.05 -30.10 -3.67
CA VAL A 590 -17.73 -31.34 -3.35
C VAL A 590 -17.11 -31.92 -2.07
N PRO A 591 -17.86 -32.02 -0.95
CA PRO A 591 -17.32 -32.52 0.30
C PRO A 591 -16.65 -33.90 0.15
N GLY A 592 -15.45 -34.02 0.68
CA GLY A 592 -14.65 -35.23 0.63
C GLY A 592 -13.84 -35.47 -0.66
N GLU A 593 -14.04 -34.63 -1.70
CA GLU A 593 -13.25 -34.70 -2.95
C GLU A 593 -12.05 -33.75 -2.89
N VAL A 594 -10.96 -34.16 -3.56
CA VAL A 594 -9.76 -33.31 -3.65
C VAL A 594 -10.03 -32.13 -4.60
N THR A 595 -9.70 -30.95 -4.13
CA THR A 595 -9.86 -29.69 -4.88
C THR A 595 -8.56 -28.88 -4.79
N ALA A 596 -7.97 -28.58 -5.94
CA ALA A 596 -6.79 -27.71 -6.00
C ALA A 596 -7.17 -26.24 -5.79
N VAL A 597 -6.34 -25.52 -5.05
CA VAL A 597 -6.42 -24.08 -4.88
C VAL A 597 -5.04 -23.45 -5.05
N ASP A 598 -4.98 -22.30 -5.71
CA ASP A 598 -3.77 -21.51 -5.93
C ASP A 598 -3.92 -20.17 -5.19
N ILE A 599 -3.18 -19.99 -4.10
CA ILE A 599 -3.26 -18.78 -3.28
C ILE A 599 -2.24 -17.78 -3.80
N ASN A 600 -2.71 -16.68 -4.39
CA ASN A 600 -1.86 -15.55 -4.78
C ASN A 600 -1.37 -14.83 -3.52
N MET A 601 -0.05 -14.78 -3.33
CA MET A 601 0.58 -14.02 -2.25
C MET A 601 0.89 -12.61 -2.74
N LEU A 602 0.98 -11.63 -1.81
CA LEU A 602 1.47 -10.31 -2.15
C LEU A 602 2.91 -10.37 -2.67
N PRO A 603 3.29 -9.53 -3.64
CA PRO A 603 4.68 -9.48 -4.12
C PRO A 603 5.62 -9.02 -2.99
N THR A 604 6.87 -9.46 -3.05
CA THR A 604 7.86 -9.19 -2.00
C THR A 604 9.28 -9.11 -2.53
N ASP A 605 10.18 -8.45 -1.78
CA ASP A 605 11.63 -8.60 -1.89
C ASP A 605 12.20 -8.87 -0.50
N ALA A 606 12.91 -9.99 -0.36
CA ALA A 606 13.41 -10.44 0.93
C ALA A 606 14.77 -11.14 0.78
N VAL A 607 15.52 -11.23 1.86
CA VAL A 607 16.75 -12.03 1.96
C VAL A 607 16.77 -12.84 3.26
N LEU A 608 16.86 -14.14 3.12
CA LEU A 608 17.16 -15.03 4.23
C LEU A 608 18.64 -14.95 4.56
N GLN A 609 18.99 -14.61 5.79
CA GLN A 609 20.37 -14.57 6.25
C GLN A 609 20.91 -15.99 6.54
N PRO A 610 22.24 -16.22 6.54
CA PRO A 610 22.80 -17.51 6.90
C PRO A 610 22.27 -18.02 8.25
N GLY A 611 21.81 -19.27 8.27
CA GLY A 611 21.15 -19.88 9.43
C GLY A 611 19.64 -19.69 9.50
N HIS A 612 19.06 -18.76 8.74
CA HIS A 612 17.63 -18.58 8.63
C HIS A 612 16.98 -19.64 7.74
N ARG A 613 15.65 -19.76 7.82
CA ARG A 613 14.87 -20.77 7.11
C ARG A 613 13.63 -20.15 6.48
N LEU A 614 13.30 -20.58 5.26
CA LEU A 614 12.00 -20.28 4.66
C LEU A 614 10.93 -21.17 5.32
N ARG A 615 9.80 -20.56 5.69
CA ARG A 615 8.64 -21.26 6.26
C ARG A 615 7.39 -20.86 5.53
N VAL A 616 6.52 -21.82 5.28
CA VAL A 616 5.15 -21.63 4.77
C VAL A 616 4.18 -22.11 5.81
N ASP A 617 3.25 -21.25 6.19
CA ASP A 617 2.16 -21.62 7.09
C ASP A 617 0.83 -21.57 6.35
N VAL A 618 -0.04 -22.53 6.65
CA VAL A 618 -1.38 -22.65 6.07
C VAL A 618 -2.42 -22.64 7.18
N TYR A 619 -3.43 -21.78 7.03
CA TYR A 619 -4.49 -21.55 8.00
C TYR A 619 -5.87 -21.71 7.37
N ALA A 620 -6.87 -22.08 8.18
CA ALA A 620 -8.28 -22.15 7.80
C ALA A 620 -9.06 -20.85 8.11
N ALA A 621 -8.40 -19.79 8.53
CA ALA A 621 -8.95 -18.48 8.82
C ALA A 621 -7.85 -17.42 8.79
N SER A 622 -8.20 -16.14 8.58
CA SER A 622 -7.26 -15.01 8.59
C SER A 622 -7.84 -13.77 9.32
N VAL A 623 -8.68 -13.99 10.34
CA VAL A 623 -9.23 -12.89 11.15
C VAL A 623 -8.15 -12.31 12.05
N PRO A 624 -7.93 -10.97 12.12
CA PRO A 624 -8.82 -9.90 11.69
C PRO A 624 -8.62 -9.44 10.24
N ARG A 625 -7.66 -9.99 9.49
CA ARG A 625 -7.36 -9.48 8.15
C ARG A 625 -8.54 -9.67 7.20
N TYR A 626 -8.98 -10.93 7.03
CA TYR A 626 -10.06 -11.28 6.12
C TYR A 626 -11.09 -12.17 6.79
N LEU A 627 -12.35 -12.01 6.36
CA LEU A 627 -13.46 -12.88 6.69
C LEU A 627 -14.17 -13.28 5.40
N ALA A 628 -14.41 -14.56 5.18
CA ALA A 628 -15.21 -15.00 4.03
C ALA A 628 -16.57 -14.27 4.02
N LEU A 629 -17.11 -14.00 2.80
CA LEU A 629 -18.47 -13.48 2.65
C LEU A 629 -19.46 -14.33 3.45
N GLY A 630 -20.46 -13.69 4.06
CA GLY A 630 -21.42 -14.39 4.92
C GLY A 630 -22.00 -15.69 4.36
N PRO A 631 -22.44 -15.75 3.08
CA PRO A 631 -22.89 -16.99 2.45
C PRO A 631 -21.80 -18.08 2.36
N MET A 632 -20.55 -17.72 2.02
CA MET A 632 -19.43 -18.66 1.96
C MET A 632 -19.02 -19.14 3.36
N LEU A 633 -19.07 -18.24 4.34
CA LEU A 633 -18.84 -18.59 5.74
C LEU A 633 -19.90 -19.57 6.24
N ALA A 634 -21.18 -19.37 5.89
CA ALA A 634 -22.26 -20.30 6.20
C ALA A 634 -22.06 -21.67 5.52
N ASP A 635 -21.67 -21.67 4.24
CA ASP A 635 -21.37 -22.88 3.47
C ASP A 635 -20.17 -23.66 4.02
N SER A 636 -19.18 -22.98 4.61
CA SER A 636 -18.02 -23.62 5.28
C SER A 636 -18.39 -24.34 6.56
N GLN A 637 -19.50 -23.96 7.22
CA GLN A 637 -19.94 -24.44 8.53
C GLN A 637 -18.85 -24.36 9.60
N LEU A 638 -17.79 -23.58 9.36
CA LEU A 638 -16.57 -23.47 10.17
C LEU A 638 -15.94 -24.86 10.48
N LYS A 639 -16.11 -25.83 9.58
CA LYS A 639 -15.52 -27.16 9.74
C LYS A 639 -14.01 -27.10 9.57
N PRO A 640 -13.27 -28.04 10.18
CA PRO A 640 -11.87 -28.26 9.86
C PRO A 640 -11.67 -28.52 8.36
N GLN A 641 -10.54 -28.07 7.86
CA GLN A 641 -10.13 -28.20 6.46
C GLN A 641 -8.89 -29.09 6.38
N HIS A 642 -8.70 -29.75 5.24
CA HIS A 642 -7.61 -30.70 5.07
C HIS A 642 -6.77 -30.34 3.85
N ILE A 643 -5.45 -30.57 3.93
CA ILE A 643 -4.57 -30.60 2.77
C ILE A 643 -4.08 -32.03 2.53
N GLU A 644 -3.99 -32.40 1.25
CA GLU A 644 -3.41 -33.67 0.82
C GLU A 644 -1.95 -33.47 0.43
N LEU A 645 -1.09 -34.33 0.93
CA LEU A 645 0.32 -34.40 0.52
C LEU A 645 0.52 -35.74 -0.18
N ALA A 646 0.75 -35.72 -1.50
CA ALA A 646 0.96 -36.92 -2.29
C ALA A 646 1.93 -36.65 -3.43
N ALA A 647 2.71 -37.66 -3.85
CA ALA A 647 3.69 -37.50 -4.90
C ALA A 647 3.08 -37.25 -6.29
N ASP A 648 1.91 -37.84 -6.56
CA ASP A 648 1.19 -37.70 -7.84
C ASP A 648 0.40 -36.38 -7.95
N ARG A 649 0.11 -35.73 -6.83
CA ARG A 649 -0.56 -34.43 -6.71
C ARG A 649 0.06 -33.67 -5.53
N PRO A 650 1.22 -33.04 -5.72
CA PRO A 650 1.92 -32.40 -4.62
C PRO A 650 1.39 -31.00 -4.32
N SER A 651 1.21 -30.68 -3.03
CA SER A 651 1.09 -29.30 -2.57
C SER A 651 2.49 -28.67 -2.50
N PHE A 652 2.64 -27.42 -2.95
CA PHE A 652 3.94 -26.73 -3.02
C PHE A 652 3.79 -25.21 -2.95
N VAL A 653 4.89 -24.53 -2.72
CA VAL A 653 5.02 -23.09 -2.93
C VAL A 653 5.97 -22.84 -4.12
N ASN A 654 5.59 -21.92 -5.01
CA ASN A 654 6.38 -21.51 -6.16
C ASN A 654 7.12 -20.22 -5.81
N VAL A 655 8.43 -20.30 -5.54
CA VAL A 655 9.24 -19.25 -4.91
C VAL A 655 10.23 -18.64 -5.91
N PRO A 656 10.28 -17.29 -6.05
CA PRO A 656 11.20 -16.57 -6.95
C PRO A 656 12.57 -16.33 -6.31
N PHE A 657 13.51 -17.28 -6.40
CA PHE A 657 14.88 -17.08 -5.92
C PHE A 657 15.72 -16.24 -6.88
N VAL A 658 16.47 -15.28 -6.37
CA VAL A 658 17.38 -14.44 -7.16
C VAL A 658 18.78 -15.07 -7.18
N GLY A 659 19.30 -15.36 -8.41
CA GLY A 659 20.62 -15.98 -8.59
C GLY A 659 20.64 -17.51 -8.43
N GLY A 660 19.46 -18.14 -8.30
CA GLY A 660 19.31 -19.56 -7.98
C GLY A 660 19.58 -19.85 -6.49
N ARG A 661 19.25 -21.07 -6.06
CA ARG A 661 19.46 -21.55 -4.69
C ARG A 661 20.79 -22.30 -4.56
#